data_e93f3654bfbf98e6669167a9270d1d3f
#
_entry.id   e93f3654bfbf98e6669167a9270d1d3f
#
_cell.length_a   1.000
_cell.length_b   1.000
_cell.length_c   1.000
_cell.angle_alpha   90.00
_cell.angle_beta   90.00
_cell.angle_gamma   90.00
#
_symmetry.space_group_name_H-M   'P 1'
#
loop_
_entity.id
_entity.type
_entity.pdbx_description
1 polymer ?
#
loop_
_entity_poly.entity_id
_entity_poly.type
_entity_poly.pdbx_seq_one_letter_code
_entity_poly.pdbx_strand_id
1 'polypeptide(L)'
;MGIAYNTIAFRGELCDGCGDCMIACAETKSGTRDLAQARLRILPAETPDATPDLALCRQCGMPDCATHCPAGALRKSAASGVIEWDAARCVNCLLCTAGCAYGGITYDAAIGHVSKCDTCAGDPACVRACKSGALAWRQAAELYNTHGAREDLFVPGLSACQGCHSELLIRHTLRKVGSDVVVAAPPGCIPGMGTVGYNGRTGAKVPIFHPLLTNTAAMLAGAQRQFRRQGREVTMLALAGDGGTADAGFQSLSGAAARNDPILFICVDNEGYMNTGMQASGSTPQGSWTSTTPVGAALRGKPEEAKNLPLVMVMHDCAYVATASTAFLEDFYAKLEKAIVISRSGFAYLHVYAPCPSGWRFPSAKTSEIARLGVETNFHPLWEFTPERGIRFTRAVDRPRPVRDYLAGIGKYRHLAEHEITAIEAKVAERLAALSRFAAAAPSSAALAAPRVLPARDAYRFQPAIETMSRDALAALQLERLRAVLRRTYDRVAPYRAKCDAIGVRPEDLRGLDDLAAFPFSLKTDLRDAYPFGLFAVPRADVLRLHASSGTTGRPTVVGYTRGDLDLWAELVARSLATAGARPGDVIHNAYGYGLFTGGLGFHGGAERLGATVVPASGGGTERQVTLLRDFAANVLCATPSYALNLAEIAERDGIDLRAGPLRLGLFGAEPWSDGMRAELSARLGIVARDVYGLSEVLGPGVAVECEAGAGLHGWEDHFLFETVDPETGASLPPGVPGELVITTLTKEALPMLRYRTRDITRLDVTPCACGRTHARIMRITGRSDDMLIIRGVNIYPSQVEAALVGVGGASPHYQLVVEHKGVMDTLTVRVEADPRLDPTGYAALTREIAHRIKSLIGVSATIAVEAPATLPRSEGKAARVRDLRPKL
;
A
#
# COMPACT_ATOMS: atom_id res chain seq x y z
N MET A 1 -33.18 14.93 -14.55
CA MET A 1 -33.53 13.63 -15.15
C MET A 1 -32.82 13.52 -16.50
N GLY A 2 -31.93 12.56 -16.67
CA GLY A 2 -31.22 12.37 -17.94
C GLY A 2 -32.16 11.82 -18.99
N ILE A 3 -32.03 12.30 -20.23
CA ILE A 3 -32.81 11.84 -21.36
C ILE A 3 -32.42 10.39 -21.62
N ALA A 4 -33.39 9.46 -21.62
CA ALA A 4 -33.19 8.08 -22.03
C ALA A 4 -32.89 8.06 -23.55
N TYR A 5 -31.74 7.57 -23.93
CA TYR A 5 -31.33 7.38 -25.32
C TYR A 5 -30.65 6.05 -25.51
N ASN A 6 -30.63 5.55 -26.73
CA ASN A 6 -29.98 4.30 -27.04
C ASN A 6 -28.58 4.51 -27.64
N THR A 7 -27.76 3.50 -27.46
CA THR A 7 -26.42 3.40 -28.06
C THR A 7 -26.13 1.98 -28.52
N ILE A 8 -25.01 1.79 -29.19
CA ILE A 8 -24.56 0.48 -29.65
C ILE A 8 -23.75 -0.17 -28.55
N ALA A 9 -24.26 -1.30 -28.02
CA ALA A 9 -23.54 -2.19 -27.11
C ALA A 9 -22.73 -3.19 -27.90
N PHE A 10 -21.57 -3.60 -27.36
CA PHE A 10 -20.72 -4.62 -27.96
C PHE A 10 -20.39 -5.71 -26.93
N ARG A 11 -20.50 -6.95 -27.36
CA ARG A 11 -20.08 -8.14 -26.64
C ARG A 11 -19.01 -8.85 -27.44
N GLY A 12 -17.74 -8.70 -27.00
CA GLY A 12 -16.60 -9.27 -27.69
C GLY A 12 -16.62 -10.78 -27.77
N GLU A 13 -17.21 -11.45 -26.76
CA GLU A 13 -17.37 -12.91 -26.70
C GLU A 13 -18.27 -13.49 -27.81
N LEU A 14 -19.08 -12.67 -28.44
CA LEU A 14 -19.92 -13.05 -29.56
C LEU A 14 -19.37 -12.63 -30.94
N CYS A 15 -18.27 -11.86 -30.95
CA CYS A 15 -17.71 -11.34 -32.18
C CYS A 15 -16.77 -12.34 -32.85
N ASP A 16 -17.12 -12.72 -34.06
CA ASP A 16 -16.35 -13.63 -34.91
C ASP A 16 -15.30 -12.92 -35.80
N GLY A 17 -15.23 -11.59 -35.72
CA GLY A 17 -14.29 -10.77 -36.51
C GLY A 17 -14.62 -10.63 -37.99
N CYS A 18 -15.82 -11.00 -38.44
CA CYS A 18 -16.18 -11.01 -39.89
C CYS A 18 -16.07 -9.65 -40.59
N GLY A 19 -16.15 -8.52 -39.86
CA GLY A 19 -16.06 -7.18 -40.43
C GLY A 19 -17.33 -6.67 -41.12
N ASP A 20 -18.40 -7.43 -41.21
CA ASP A 20 -19.67 -7.04 -41.89
C ASP A 20 -20.23 -5.73 -41.31
N CYS A 21 -20.11 -5.51 -40.01
CA CYS A 21 -20.54 -4.27 -39.35
C CYS A 21 -19.73 -3.04 -39.80
N MET A 22 -18.45 -3.20 -40.08
CA MET A 22 -17.58 -2.10 -40.58
C MET A 22 -17.94 -1.79 -42.05
N ILE A 23 -18.12 -2.83 -42.86
CA ILE A 23 -18.56 -2.67 -44.27
C ILE A 23 -19.90 -1.95 -44.31
N ALA A 24 -20.90 -2.38 -43.56
CA ALA A 24 -22.22 -1.74 -43.54
C ALA A 24 -22.18 -0.28 -43.05
N CYS A 25 -21.29 0.02 -42.10
CA CYS A 25 -21.07 1.40 -41.67
C CYS A 25 -20.43 2.24 -42.75
N ALA A 26 -19.39 1.76 -43.46
CA ALA A 26 -18.72 2.49 -44.54
C ALA A 26 -19.69 2.72 -45.70
N GLU A 27 -20.42 1.69 -46.14
CA GLU A 27 -21.45 1.85 -47.21
C GLU A 27 -22.50 2.92 -46.85
N THR A 28 -23.01 2.89 -45.60
CA THR A 28 -24.03 3.87 -45.15
C THR A 28 -23.51 5.27 -45.03
N LYS A 29 -22.22 5.47 -44.67
CA LYS A 29 -21.65 6.80 -44.35
C LYS A 29 -20.86 7.44 -45.48
N SER A 30 -20.27 6.66 -46.36
CA SER A 30 -19.41 7.15 -47.45
C SER A 30 -19.79 6.58 -48.83
N GLY A 31 -20.73 5.64 -48.91
CA GLY A 31 -21.08 4.95 -50.13
C GLY A 31 -20.02 4.00 -50.68
N THR A 32 -19.00 3.69 -49.87
CA THR A 32 -17.89 2.80 -50.23
C THR A 32 -17.83 1.58 -49.30
N ARG A 33 -17.10 0.54 -49.71
CA ARG A 33 -16.81 -0.62 -48.86
C ARG A 33 -15.44 -0.53 -48.21
N ASP A 34 -14.80 0.63 -48.27
CA ASP A 34 -13.51 0.85 -47.63
C ASP A 34 -13.65 0.88 -46.10
N LEU A 35 -13.06 -0.10 -45.41
CA LEU A 35 -13.11 -0.19 -43.96
C LEU A 35 -12.51 1.04 -43.24
N ALA A 36 -11.61 1.77 -43.89
CA ALA A 36 -11.04 2.99 -43.34
C ALA A 36 -12.10 4.11 -43.17
N GLN A 37 -13.20 4.06 -43.93
CA GLN A 37 -14.31 5.00 -43.86
C GLN A 37 -15.39 4.61 -42.83
N ALA A 38 -15.25 3.46 -42.18
CA ALA A 38 -16.17 3.05 -41.11
C ALA A 38 -15.99 3.90 -39.85
N ARG A 39 -17.11 4.30 -39.24
CA ARG A 39 -17.15 5.06 -37.96
C ARG A 39 -17.07 4.18 -36.73
N LEU A 40 -16.84 2.88 -36.89
CA LEU A 40 -16.50 1.90 -35.87
C LEU A 40 -15.38 1.00 -36.38
N ARG A 41 -14.57 0.47 -35.47
CA ARG A 41 -13.49 -0.46 -35.81
C ARG A 41 -13.46 -1.59 -34.81
N ILE A 42 -13.56 -2.83 -35.31
CA ILE A 42 -13.27 -4.01 -34.50
C ILE A 42 -11.76 -4.08 -34.31
N LEU A 43 -11.34 -4.10 -33.07
CA LEU A 43 -9.96 -4.32 -32.70
C LEU A 43 -9.81 -5.84 -32.49
N PRO A 44 -8.89 -6.51 -33.22
CA PRO A 44 -8.72 -7.95 -33.11
C PRO A 44 -8.37 -8.34 -31.67
N ALA A 45 -8.75 -9.57 -31.30
CA ALA A 45 -8.35 -10.13 -30.03
C ALA A 45 -6.83 -10.22 -29.93
N GLU A 46 -6.27 -9.85 -28.80
CA GLU A 46 -4.82 -9.83 -28.57
C GLU A 46 -4.26 -11.27 -28.40
N THR A 47 -5.10 -12.20 -27.96
CA THR A 47 -4.77 -13.64 -27.82
C THR A 47 -5.90 -14.50 -28.34
N PRO A 48 -5.66 -15.82 -28.65
CA PRO A 48 -6.72 -16.72 -29.09
C PRO A 48 -7.90 -16.86 -28.10
N ASP A 49 -7.63 -16.67 -26.81
CA ASP A 49 -8.63 -16.77 -25.73
C ASP A 49 -9.21 -15.39 -25.35
N ALA A 50 -8.68 -14.31 -25.90
CA ALA A 50 -9.20 -12.97 -25.70
C ALA A 50 -10.35 -12.68 -26.67
N THR A 51 -11.24 -11.79 -26.27
CA THR A 51 -12.33 -11.32 -27.11
C THR A 51 -11.92 -10.07 -27.87
N PRO A 52 -12.39 -9.84 -29.11
CA PRO A 52 -12.23 -8.58 -29.82
C PRO A 52 -12.78 -7.40 -29.02
N ASP A 53 -12.19 -6.23 -29.18
CA ASP A 53 -12.70 -4.97 -28.62
C ASP A 53 -13.25 -4.07 -29.75
N LEU A 54 -13.94 -3.01 -29.39
CA LEU A 54 -14.61 -2.10 -30.33
C LEU A 54 -14.25 -0.64 -30.09
N ALA A 55 -13.57 -0.01 -31.04
CA ALA A 55 -13.44 1.44 -31.10
C ALA A 55 -14.68 2.06 -31.71
N LEU A 56 -15.54 2.67 -30.87
CA LEU A 56 -16.82 3.27 -31.28
C LEU A 56 -17.21 4.41 -30.35
N CYS A 57 -17.87 5.44 -30.89
CA CYS A 57 -18.51 6.47 -30.08
C CYS A 57 -19.63 5.88 -29.20
N ARG A 58 -19.42 5.91 -27.90
CA ARG A 58 -20.34 5.36 -26.88
C ARG A 58 -21.53 6.27 -26.56
N GLN A 59 -21.65 7.46 -27.19
CA GLN A 59 -22.68 8.47 -26.91
C GLN A 59 -22.76 8.83 -25.41
N CYS A 60 -21.62 9.01 -24.75
CA CYS A 60 -21.46 9.15 -23.29
C CYS A 60 -22.45 10.16 -22.68
N GLY A 61 -22.88 9.89 -21.45
CA GLY A 61 -23.75 10.79 -20.68
C GLY A 61 -23.10 12.16 -20.45
N MET A 62 -21.81 12.15 -20.12
CA MET A 62 -20.93 13.33 -20.07
C MET A 62 -19.80 13.13 -21.10
N PRO A 63 -19.94 13.69 -22.32
CA PRO A 63 -19.01 13.44 -23.41
C PRO A 63 -17.74 14.30 -23.27
N ASP A 64 -16.63 13.70 -22.91
CA ASP A 64 -15.32 14.37 -22.80
C ASP A 64 -14.91 15.03 -24.12
N CYS A 65 -15.19 14.39 -25.23
CA CYS A 65 -14.95 14.95 -26.54
C CYS A 65 -15.68 16.31 -26.78
N ALA A 66 -16.91 16.45 -26.27
CA ALA A 66 -17.65 17.71 -26.38
C ALA A 66 -17.12 18.74 -25.36
N THR A 67 -16.76 18.31 -24.18
CA THR A 67 -16.17 19.18 -23.14
C THR A 67 -14.81 19.72 -23.57
N HIS A 68 -14.03 18.93 -24.33
CA HIS A 68 -12.71 19.32 -24.85
C HIS A 68 -12.84 20.18 -26.16
N CYS A 69 -14.03 20.32 -26.72
CA CYS A 69 -14.19 21.07 -27.97
C CYS A 69 -14.21 22.59 -27.72
N PRO A 70 -13.14 23.34 -28.01
CA PRO A 70 -13.06 24.79 -27.73
C PRO A 70 -14.04 25.59 -28.58
N ALA A 71 -14.36 25.08 -29.77
CA ALA A 71 -15.28 25.72 -30.72
C ALA A 71 -16.76 25.36 -30.48
N GLY A 72 -17.04 24.45 -29.51
CA GLY A 72 -18.38 23.92 -29.27
C GLY A 72 -18.99 23.19 -30.49
N ALA A 73 -18.13 22.68 -31.39
CA ALA A 73 -18.55 21.94 -32.57
C ALA A 73 -19.10 20.53 -32.19
N LEU A 74 -18.72 19.99 -31.09
CA LEU A 74 -19.31 18.78 -30.53
C LEU A 74 -20.19 19.14 -29.34
N ARG A 75 -21.43 18.69 -29.38
CA ARG A 75 -22.40 18.94 -28.30
C ARG A 75 -23.32 17.75 -28.13
N LYS A 76 -23.77 17.51 -26.91
CA LYS A 76 -24.81 16.53 -26.63
C LYS A 76 -26.15 17.12 -26.90
N SER A 77 -26.92 16.52 -27.80
CA SER A 77 -28.29 16.94 -28.14
C SER A 77 -29.21 16.73 -26.94
N ALA A 78 -29.90 17.77 -26.52
CA ALA A 78 -30.91 17.67 -25.47
C ALA A 78 -32.17 16.91 -25.93
N ALA A 79 -32.39 16.82 -27.22
CA ALA A 79 -33.55 16.14 -27.78
C ALA A 79 -33.32 14.63 -28.00
N SER A 80 -32.18 14.27 -28.59
CA SER A 80 -31.87 12.88 -28.98
C SER A 80 -30.93 12.14 -28.00
N GLY A 81 -30.23 12.87 -27.13
CA GLY A 81 -29.15 12.30 -26.29
C GLY A 81 -27.91 11.89 -27.10
N VAL A 82 -27.87 12.10 -28.39
CA VAL A 82 -26.74 11.79 -29.27
C VAL A 82 -25.71 12.93 -29.23
N ILE A 83 -24.44 12.60 -29.37
CA ILE A 83 -23.38 13.61 -29.53
C ILE A 83 -23.38 14.06 -31.01
N GLU A 84 -23.79 15.26 -31.25
CA GLU A 84 -23.83 15.92 -32.60
C GLU A 84 -22.49 16.60 -32.87
N TRP A 85 -22.11 16.62 -34.14
CA TRP A 85 -20.94 17.34 -34.63
C TRP A 85 -21.33 18.34 -35.71
N ASP A 86 -20.91 19.56 -35.51
CA ASP A 86 -21.15 20.68 -36.43
C ASP A 86 -19.86 21.02 -37.20
N ALA A 87 -19.82 20.65 -38.46
CA ALA A 87 -18.66 20.87 -39.32
C ALA A 87 -18.32 22.34 -39.51
N ALA A 88 -19.32 23.25 -39.54
CA ALA A 88 -19.09 24.66 -39.72
C ALA A 88 -18.41 25.35 -38.54
N ARG A 89 -18.54 24.78 -37.35
CA ARG A 89 -17.88 25.27 -36.13
C ARG A 89 -16.54 24.57 -35.86
N CYS A 90 -16.26 23.45 -36.53
CA CYS A 90 -15.06 22.68 -36.28
C CYS A 90 -13.80 23.38 -36.78
N VAL A 91 -12.86 23.65 -35.88
CA VAL A 91 -11.56 24.29 -36.20
C VAL A 91 -10.43 23.26 -36.36
N ASN A 92 -10.74 21.99 -36.47
CA ASN A 92 -9.79 20.87 -36.63
C ASN A 92 -8.66 20.83 -35.60
N CYS A 93 -8.92 21.21 -34.36
CA CYS A 93 -7.94 21.20 -33.30
C CYS A 93 -7.60 19.77 -32.77
N LEU A 94 -8.40 18.77 -33.15
CA LEU A 94 -8.25 17.34 -32.80
C LEU A 94 -8.27 16.99 -31.29
N LEU A 95 -8.56 17.94 -30.40
CA LEU A 95 -8.66 17.68 -28.95
C LEU A 95 -9.74 16.63 -28.63
N CYS A 96 -10.79 16.55 -29.46
CA CYS A 96 -11.84 15.57 -29.31
C CYS A 96 -11.36 14.11 -29.58
N THR A 97 -10.38 13.90 -30.45
CA THR A 97 -9.81 12.59 -30.72
C THR A 97 -8.98 12.12 -29.52
N ALA A 98 -8.18 13.01 -28.93
CA ALA A 98 -7.45 12.74 -27.68
C ALA A 98 -8.40 12.63 -26.47
N GLY A 99 -9.50 13.39 -26.47
CA GLY A 99 -10.52 13.37 -25.43
C GLY A 99 -11.43 12.12 -25.43
N CYS A 100 -11.39 11.31 -26.48
CA CYS A 100 -12.23 10.11 -26.57
C CYS A 100 -11.48 8.85 -26.13
N ALA A 101 -11.67 8.43 -24.88
CA ALA A 101 -11.03 7.21 -24.33
C ALA A 101 -11.44 5.91 -25.05
N TYR A 102 -12.52 5.93 -25.82
CA TYR A 102 -13.03 4.75 -26.56
C TYR A 102 -12.59 4.70 -28.03
N GLY A 103 -11.73 5.61 -28.47
CA GLY A 103 -11.30 5.68 -29.86
C GLY A 103 -12.45 5.93 -30.86
N GLY A 104 -13.61 6.41 -30.35
CA GLY A 104 -14.84 6.56 -31.13
C GLY A 104 -14.92 7.85 -31.96
N ILE A 105 -13.87 8.70 -31.94
CA ILE A 105 -13.70 9.86 -32.81
C ILE A 105 -12.32 9.74 -33.46
N THR A 106 -12.30 9.81 -34.78
CA THR A 106 -11.06 9.70 -35.56
C THR A 106 -10.96 10.86 -36.53
N TYR A 107 -9.78 11.24 -36.95
CA TYR A 107 -9.56 12.16 -38.05
C TYR A 107 -9.66 11.38 -39.36
N ASP A 108 -10.50 11.87 -40.28
CA ASP A 108 -10.64 11.30 -41.60
C ASP A 108 -9.94 12.23 -42.62
N ALA A 109 -8.83 11.76 -43.16
CA ALA A 109 -8.01 12.53 -44.08
C ALA A 109 -8.71 12.77 -45.44
N ALA A 110 -9.66 11.91 -45.82
CA ALA A 110 -10.38 12.05 -47.09
C ALA A 110 -11.36 13.22 -47.09
N ILE A 111 -11.95 13.52 -45.94
CA ILE A 111 -12.88 14.66 -45.76
C ILE A 111 -12.25 15.86 -45.03
N GLY A 112 -11.03 15.72 -44.55
CA GLY A 112 -10.29 16.75 -43.82
C GLY A 112 -10.85 17.13 -42.45
N HIS A 113 -11.70 16.31 -41.87
CA HIS A 113 -12.39 16.57 -40.60
C HIS A 113 -12.45 15.33 -39.69
N VAL A 114 -12.89 15.54 -38.44
CA VAL A 114 -13.14 14.43 -37.52
C VAL A 114 -14.38 13.65 -37.95
N SER A 115 -14.32 12.33 -37.76
CA SER A 115 -15.39 11.38 -38.03
C SER A 115 -15.78 10.66 -36.76
N LYS A 116 -17.10 10.49 -36.53
CA LYS A 116 -17.64 9.76 -35.35
C LYS A 116 -19.01 9.13 -35.68
N CYS A 117 -19.37 8.12 -34.90
CA CYS A 117 -20.70 7.51 -35.03
C CYS A 117 -21.79 8.51 -34.63
N ASP A 118 -22.82 8.63 -35.48
CA ASP A 118 -24.02 9.44 -35.31
C ASP A 118 -25.28 8.59 -35.06
N THR A 119 -25.09 7.28 -34.77
CA THR A 119 -26.15 6.29 -34.53
C THR A 119 -27.10 6.06 -35.72
N CYS A 120 -26.80 6.58 -36.90
CA CYS A 120 -27.64 6.47 -38.11
C CYS A 120 -29.10 6.91 -37.84
N ALA A 121 -29.31 8.01 -37.14
CA ALA A 121 -30.61 8.51 -36.74
C ALA A 121 -31.47 7.52 -35.94
N GLY A 122 -30.86 6.62 -35.24
CA GLY A 122 -31.53 5.60 -34.37
C GLY A 122 -31.74 4.24 -35.03
N ASP A 123 -31.23 4.03 -36.23
CA ASP A 123 -31.30 2.76 -36.96
C ASP A 123 -29.91 2.34 -37.47
N PRO A 124 -29.03 1.86 -36.56
CA PRO A 124 -27.62 1.60 -36.85
C PRO A 124 -27.43 0.43 -37.82
N ALA A 125 -26.96 0.72 -39.05
CA ALA A 125 -26.70 -0.28 -40.08
C ALA A 125 -25.72 -1.37 -39.64
N CYS A 126 -24.72 -1.04 -38.83
CA CYS A 126 -23.75 -1.99 -38.28
C CYS A 126 -24.39 -3.02 -37.35
N VAL A 127 -25.42 -2.64 -36.58
CA VAL A 127 -26.17 -3.57 -35.71
C VAL A 127 -26.97 -4.54 -36.56
N ARG A 128 -27.66 -4.05 -37.59
CA ARG A 128 -28.43 -4.91 -38.52
C ARG A 128 -27.54 -5.88 -39.27
N ALA A 129 -26.34 -5.50 -39.64
CA ALA A 129 -25.37 -6.33 -40.34
C ALA A 129 -24.70 -7.38 -39.44
N CYS A 130 -24.72 -7.21 -38.12
CA CYS A 130 -24.05 -8.11 -37.19
C CYS A 130 -24.81 -9.42 -36.99
N LYS A 131 -24.40 -10.46 -37.72
CA LYS A 131 -25.06 -11.77 -37.71
C LYS A 131 -24.83 -12.54 -36.40
N SER A 132 -23.69 -12.37 -35.76
CA SER A 132 -23.34 -13.01 -34.48
C SER A 132 -24.06 -12.39 -33.27
N GLY A 133 -24.74 -11.25 -33.44
CA GLY A 133 -25.38 -10.51 -32.34
C GLY A 133 -24.41 -9.85 -31.38
N ALA A 134 -23.13 -9.73 -31.75
CA ALA A 134 -22.12 -9.05 -30.95
C ALA A 134 -22.43 -7.56 -30.79
N LEU A 135 -23.09 -6.94 -31.77
CA LEU A 135 -23.60 -5.58 -31.69
C LEU A 135 -25.10 -5.58 -31.40
N ALA A 136 -25.52 -4.75 -30.43
CA ALA A 136 -26.93 -4.62 -30.07
C ALA A 136 -27.29 -3.15 -29.80
N TRP A 137 -28.54 -2.77 -30.15
CA TRP A 137 -29.09 -1.43 -29.86
C TRP A 137 -29.71 -1.45 -28.46
N ARG A 138 -29.12 -0.73 -27.50
CA ARG A 138 -29.47 -0.77 -26.08
C ARG A 138 -29.58 0.62 -25.47
N GLN A 139 -30.32 0.74 -24.38
CA GLN A 139 -30.39 1.98 -23.61
C GLN A 139 -29.01 2.32 -23.02
N ALA A 140 -28.53 3.54 -23.26
CA ALA A 140 -27.19 3.98 -22.84
C ALA A 140 -27.04 4.01 -21.32
N ALA A 141 -28.11 4.33 -20.59
CA ALA A 141 -28.10 4.33 -19.11
C ALA A 141 -27.76 2.97 -18.50
N GLU A 142 -28.12 1.87 -19.16
CA GLU A 142 -27.81 0.52 -18.69
C GLU A 142 -26.34 0.15 -18.87
N LEU A 143 -25.65 0.80 -19.82
CA LEU A 143 -24.31 0.42 -20.26
C LEU A 143 -23.20 1.34 -19.74
N TYR A 144 -23.48 2.66 -19.60
CA TYR A 144 -22.43 3.68 -19.41
C TYR A 144 -22.69 4.65 -18.26
N ASN A 145 -23.61 4.36 -17.36
CA ASN A 145 -23.95 5.22 -16.22
C ASN A 145 -22.95 5.12 -15.04
N THR A 146 -21.79 4.56 -15.29
CA THR A 146 -20.80 4.26 -14.24
C THR A 146 -20.05 5.49 -13.72
N HIS A 147 -20.16 6.65 -14.38
CA HIS A 147 -19.32 7.80 -14.06
C HIS A 147 -20.11 9.05 -13.61
N GLY A 148 -21.20 8.86 -12.87
CA GLY A 148 -22.04 9.87 -12.20
C GLY A 148 -21.88 11.35 -12.62
N ALA A 149 -22.96 12.10 -12.62
CA ALA A 149 -22.97 13.52 -13.01
C ALA A 149 -22.20 14.41 -12.00
N ARG A 150 -20.87 14.35 -11.99
CA ARG A 150 -20.04 15.31 -11.25
C ARG A 150 -19.74 16.51 -12.16
N GLU A 151 -19.72 17.69 -11.57
CA GLU A 151 -19.32 18.92 -12.25
C GLU A 151 -17.91 18.77 -12.86
N ASP A 152 -17.72 19.29 -14.08
CA ASP A 152 -16.40 19.36 -14.68
C ASP A 152 -15.59 20.47 -13.99
N LEU A 153 -14.57 20.07 -13.25
CA LEU A 153 -13.71 20.98 -12.49
C LEU A 153 -12.58 21.58 -13.33
N PHE A 154 -12.58 21.30 -14.63
CA PHE A 154 -11.59 21.81 -15.57
C PHE A 154 -12.31 22.45 -16.77
N VAL A 155 -12.10 23.73 -16.97
CA VAL A 155 -12.85 24.48 -18.02
C VAL A 155 -12.39 24.09 -19.43
N PRO A 156 -13.24 24.20 -20.44
CA PRO A 156 -12.84 24.08 -21.84
C PRO A 156 -12.03 25.30 -22.31
N GLY A 157 -11.26 25.15 -23.40
CA GLY A 157 -10.52 26.27 -24.00
C GLY A 157 -9.21 26.60 -23.30
N LEU A 158 -8.47 25.60 -22.93
CA LEU A 158 -7.16 25.74 -22.25
C LEU A 158 -6.00 25.96 -23.22
N SER A 159 -4.88 26.45 -22.69
CA SER A 159 -3.61 26.61 -23.42
C SER A 159 -2.87 25.28 -23.60
N ALA A 160 -3.55 24.21 -23.97
CA ALA A 160 -2.98 22.89 -24.23
C ALA A 160 -2.61 22.75 -25.73
N CYS A 161 -1.60 21.92 -26.00
CA CYS A 161 -1.27 21.52 -27.36
C CYS A 161 -2.41 20.71 -27.98
N GLN A 162 -2.53 20.76 -29.28
CA GLN A 162 -3.46 19.93 -30.04
C GLN A 162 -3.21 18.46 -29.75
N GLY A 163 -4.23 17.69 -29.30
CA GLY A 163 -4.11 16.27 -28.94
C GLY A 163 -3.35 15.99 -27.65
N CYS A 164 -3.24 16.95 -26.74
CA CYS A 164 -2.51 16.81 -25.47
C CYS A 164 -3.14 15.75 -24.54
N HIS A 165 -2.42 14.67 -24.27
CA HIS A 165 -2.88 13.59 -23.38
C HIS A 165 -2.85 13.98 -21.89
N SER A 166 -1.96 14.91 -21.51
CA SER A 166 -1.87 15.41 -20.13
C SER A 166 -3.13 16.18 -19.72
N GLU A 167 -3.75 16.94 -20.63
CA GLU A 167 -5.02 17.62 -20.37
C GLU A 167 -6.14 16.64 -20.08
N LEU A 168 -6.26 15.59 -20.89
CA LEU A 168 -7.23 14.52 -20.70
C LEU A 168 -7.08 13.88 -19.32
N LEU A 169 -5.85 13.54 -18.95
CA LEU A 169 -5.51 12.97 -17.65
C LEU A 169 -5.94 13.86 -16.49
N ILE A 170 -5.61 15.15 -16.52
CA ILE A 170 -5.95 16.10 -15.45
C ILE A 170 -7.47 16.21 -15.30
N ARG A 171 -8.20 16.31 -16.39
CA ARG A 171 -9.66 16.42 -16.41
C ARG A 171 -10.32 15.20 -15.77
N HIS A 172 -9.89 13.99 -16.14
CA HIS A 172 -10.38 12.75 -15.56
C HIS A 172 -10.01 12.62 -14.08
N THR A 173 -8.81 13.04 -13.70
CA THR A 173 -8.36 13.04 -12.31
C THR A 173 -9.22 13.95 -11.44
N LEU A 174 -9.39 15.22 -11.82
CA LEU A 174 -10.17 16.18 -11.04
C LEU A 174 -11.64 15.80 -10.93
N ARG A 175 -12.22 15.23 -12.00
CA ARG A 175 -13.59 14.72 -11.98
C ARG A 175 -13.81 13.63 -10.94
N LYS A 176 -12.83 12.77 -10.71
CA LYS A 176 -12.90 11.69 -9.72
C LYS A 176 -12.54 12.16 -8.30
N VAL A 177 -11.53 13.01 -8.17
CA VAL A 177 -11.10 13.53 -6.86
C VAL A 177 -12.17 14.45 -6.25
N GLY A 178 -12.82 15.27 -7.07
CA GLY A 178 -13.84 16.23 -6.64
C GLY A 178 -13.26 17.58 -6.21
N SER A 179 -14.10 18.42 -5.59
CA SER A 179 -13.77 19.81 -5.23
C SER A 179 -12.94 19.95 -3.94
N ASP A 180 -13.01 18.95 -3.05
CA ASP A 180 -12.27 18.97 -1.76
C ASP A 180 -10.82 18.51 -1.98
N VAL A 181 -10.09 19.31 -2.75
CA VAL A 181 -8.72 19.02 -3.17
C VAL A 181 -7.88 20.29 -3.18
N VAL A 182 -6.61 20.14 -2.82
CA VAL A 182 -5.56 21.13 -3.08
C VAL A 182 -4.56 20.52 -4.04
N VAL A 183 -4.36 21.17 -5.19
CA VAL A 183 -3.48 20.69 -6.25
C VAL A 183 -2.15 21.43 -6.21
N ALA A 184 -1.05 20.68 -6.16
CA ALA A 184 0.29 21.19 -6.41
C ALA A 184 0.76 20.77 -7.80
N ALA A 185 1.05 21.75 -8.64
CA ALA A 185 1.55 21.54 -10.00
C ALA A 185 2.87 22.29 -10.19
N PRO A 186 4.03 21.60 -10.19
CA PRO A 186 5.33 22.26 -10.40
C PRO A 186 5.48 22.76 -11.83
N PRO A 187 6.43 23.69 -12.12
CA PRO A 187 6.65 24.25 -13.46
C PRO A 187 6.73 23.16 -14.54
N GLY A 188 6.03 23.41 -15.68
CA GLY A 188 5.94 22.46 -16.78
C GLY A 188 4.68 22.71 -17.62
N CYS A 189 4.20 21.68 -18.33
CA CYS A 189 2.97 21.78 -19.13
C CYS A 189 1.71 21.98 -18.29
N ILE A 190 1.66 21.38 -17.08
CA ILE A 190 0.45 21.34 -16.25
C ILE A 190 0.03 22.73 -15.75
N PRO A 191 0.93 23.56 -15.20
CA PRO A 191 0.59 24.93 -14.82
C PRO A 191 0.04 25.78 -15.98
N GLY A 192 0.63 25.66 -17.15
CA GLY A 192 0.16 26.37 -18.34
C GLY A 192 -1.30 26.03 -18.68
N MET A 193 -1.72 24.79 -18.47
CA MET A 193 -3.09 24.33 -18.68
C MET A 193 -4.03 24.72 -17.53
N GLY A 194 -3.57 24.62 -16.28
CA GLY A 194 -4.41 24.76 -15.08
C GLY A 194 -4.60 26.19 -14.60
N THR A 195 -3.60 27.07 -14.77
CA THR A 195 -3.63 28.43 -14.20
C THR A 195 -3.73 29.52 -15.23
N VAL A 196 -3.21 29.31 -16.44
CA VAL A 196 -3.30 30.26 -17.53
C VAL A 196 -4.26 29.70 -18.56
N GLY A 197 -5.55 29.83 -18.29
CA GLY A 197 -6.60 29.57 -19.29
C GLY A 197 -6.55 30.60 -20.43
N TYR A 198 -7.25 30.30 -21.49
CA TYR A 198 -7.45 31.25 -22.61
C TYR A 198 -8.00 32.57 -22.07
N ASN A 199 -7.40 33.70 -22.48
CA ASN A 199 -7.71 35.05 -21.99
C ASN A 199 -7.40 35.29 -20.47
N GLY A 200 -6.42 34.65 -19.89
CA GLY A 200 -6.00 34.92 -18.52
C GLY A 200 -6.94 34.39 -17.42
N ARG A 201 -7.91 33.54 -17.77
CA ARG A 201 -8.79 32.90 -16.79
C ARG A 201 -8.18 31.58 -16.29
N THR A 202 -8.42 31.26 -15.03
CA THR A 202 -7.99 29.98 -14.43
C THR A 202 -8.68 28.83 -15.13
N GLY A 203 -7.91 27.83 -15.55
CA GLY A 203 -8.43 26.62 -16.21
C GLY A 203 -9.09 25.62 -15.24
N ALA A 204 -8.69 25.61 -13.97
CA ALA A 204 -9.24 24.73 -12.96
C ALA A 204 -10.16 25.49 -11.99
N LYS A 205 -11.23 24.81 -11.55
CA LYS A 205 -12.19 25.31 -10.55
C LYS A 205 -11.83 24.85 -9.13
N VAL A 206 -10.60 24.42 -8.91
CA VAL A 206 -10.07 23.95 -7.62
C VAL A 206 -8.81 24.74 -7.28
N PRO A 207 -8.44 24.87 -5.99
CA PRO A 207 -7.19 25.50 -5.59
C PRO A 207 -5.98 24.80 -6.22
N ILE A 208 -5.22 25.54 -7.05
CA ILE A 208 -3.93 25.08 -7.58
C ILE A 208 -2.86 26.06 -7.14
N PHE A 209 -1.74 25.54 -6.65
CA PHE A 209 -0.55 26.34 -6.40
C PHE A 209 0.68 25.76 -7.11
N HIS A 210 1.68 26.61 -7.33
CA HIS A 210 2.89 26.26 -8.09
C HIS A 210 4.09 26.21 -7.17
N PRO A 211 4.45 25.01 -6.65
CA PRO A 211 5.70 24.84 -5.95
C PRO A 211 6.87 24.87 -6.92
N LEU A 212 8.09 24.96 -6.41
CA LEU A 212 9.28 24.71 -7.22
C LEU A 212 9.30 23.24 -7.67
N LEU A 213 10.01 22.96 -8.77
CA LEU A 213 10.19 21.58 -9.25
C LEU A 213 10.72 20.63 -8.14
N THR A 214 11.55 21.18 -7.24
CA THR A 214 12.27 20.42 -6.22
C THR A 214 11.45 20.06 -4.98
N ASN A 215 10.29 20.70 -4.71
CA ASN A 215 9.66 20.61 -3.39
C ASN A 215 8.15 20.29 -3.39
N THR A 216 7.60 19.82 -4.51
CA THR A 216 6.16 19.56 -4.68
C THR A 216 5.58 18.68 -3.56
N ALA A 217 6.16 17.53 -3.30
CA ALA A 217 5.67 16.61 -2.28
C ALA A 217 5.87 17.16 -0.86
N ALA A 218 7.01 17.82 -0.59
CA ALA A 218 7.29 18.41 0.72
C ALA A 218 6.31 19.53 1.09
N MET A 219 5.92 20.36 0.11
CA MET A 219 4.93 21.42 0.35
C MET A 219 3.53 20.86 0.62
N LEU A 220 3.12 19.82 -0.12
CA LEU A 220 1.84 19.15 0.13
C LEU A 220 1.82 18.47 1.51
N ALA A 221 2.94 17.88 1.95
CA ALA A 221 3.06 17.31 3.28
C ALA A 221 2.86 18.37 4.38
N GLY A 222 3.42 19.57 4.20
CA GLY A 222 3.19 20.70 5.08
C GLY A 222 1.75 21.19 5.09
N ALA A 223 1.16 21.37 3.91
CA ALA A 223 -0.25 21.79 3.76
C ALA A 223 -1.21 20.79 4.39
N GLN A 224 -0.98 19.50 4.18
CA GLN A 224 -1.78 18.41 4.75
C GLN A 224 -1.82 18.46 6.28
N ARG A 225 -0.66 18.65 6.94
CA ARG A 225 -0.59 18.79 8.40
C ARG A 225 -1.39 19.99 8.90
N GLN A 226 -1.37 21.11 8.16
CA GLN A 226 -2.13 22.29 8.53
C GLN A 226 -3.65 22.08 8.39
N PHE A 227 -4.12 21.46 7.30
CA PHE A 227 -5.55 21.16 7.14
C PHE A 227 -6.04 20.20 8.22
N ARG A 228 -5.26 19.18 8.56
CA ARG A 228 -5.58 18.26 9.68
C ARG A 228 -5.68 18.98 11.02
N ARG A 229 -4.77 19.92 11.33
CA ARG A 229 -4.86 20.74 12.55
C ARG A 229 -6.15 21.58 12.62
N GLN A 230 -6.71 21.93 11.47
CA GLN A 230 -7.97 22.65 11.34
C GLN A 230 -9.20 21.71 11.33
N GLY A 231 -9.01 20.40 11.50
CA GLY A 231 -10.10 19.40 11.42
C GLY A 231 -10.71 19.27 10.02
N ARG A 232 -9.97 19.63 8.98
CA ARG A 232 -10.44 19.59 7.57
C ARG A 232 -9.79 18.42 6.84
N GLU A 233 -10.61 17.58 6.25
CA GLU A 233 -10.17 16.53 5.32
C GLU A 233 -10.14 17.08 3.90
N VAL A 234 -8.95 17.27 3.35
CA VAL A 234 -8.73 17.77 2.00
C VAL A 234 -7.75 16.84 1.30
N THR A 235 -8.06 16.43 0.08
CA THR A 235 -7.14 15.60 -0.71
C THR A 235 -5.93 16.42 -1.15
N MET A 236 -4.73 15.99 -0.81
CA MET A 236 -3.48 16.58 -1.27
C MET A 236 -3.07 15.92 -2.58
N LEU A 237 -3.23 16.60 -3.69
CA LEU A 237 -2.95 16.08 -5.04
C LEU A 237 -1.71 16.74 -5.63
N ALA A 238 -0.68 15.97 -5.93
CA ALA A 238 0.42 16.38 -6.79
C ALA A 238 0.13 15.97 -8.24
N LEU A 239 0.23 16.91 -9.17
CA LEU A 239 0.26 16.67 -10.62
C LEU A 239 1.63 17.13 -11.12
N ALA A 240 2.59 16.23 -11.23
CA ALA A 240 3.96 16.56 -11.59
C ALA A 240 4.38 15.87 -12.90
N GLY A 241 5.06 16.61 -13.80
CA GLY A 241 5.69 16.00 -14.96
C GLY A 241 6.85 15.08 -14.56
N ASP A 242 7.24 14.19 -15.46
CA ASP A 242 8.34 13.23 -15.25
C ASP A 242 9.68 13.90 -14.89
N GLY A 243 10.06 15.00 -15.53
CA GLY A 243 11.27 15.75 -15.16
C GLY A 243 11.24 16.29 -13.72
N GLY A 244 10.09 16.82 -13.29
CA GLY A 244 9.86 17.23 -11.90
C GLY A 244 9.77 16.08 -10.91
N THR A 245 9.54 14.86 -11.38
CA THR A 245 9.39 13.66 -10.55
C THR A 245 10.68 12.85 -10.50
N ALA A 246 11.27 12.56 -11.67
CA ALA A 246 12.45 11.69 -11.82
C ALA A 246 13.77 12.38 -11.46
N ASP A 247 13.83 13.70 -11.61
CA ASP A 247 15.07 14.46 -11.51
C ASP A 247 14.99 15.49 -10.38
N ALA A 248 14.57 16.72 -10.67
CA ALA A 248 14.66 17.84 -9.73
C ALA A 248 13.85 17.64 -8.43
N GLY A 249 12.67 17.03 -8.49
CA GLY A 249 11.78 16.82 -7.34
C GLY A 249 11.91 15.46 -6.68
N PHE A 250 12.78 14.58 -7.15
CA PHE A 250 12.89 13.22 -6.65
C PHE A 250 13.20 13.15 -5.15
N GLN A 251 14.06 14.04 -4.64
CA GLN A 251 14.38 14.08 -3.21
C GLN A 251 13.15 14.34 -2.34
N SER A 252 12.30 15.30 -2.71
CA SER A 252 11.09 15.61 -1.95
C SER A 252 10.03 14.52 -2.08
N LEU A 253 9.93 13.89 -3.25
CA LEU A 253 9.07 12.73 -3.50
C LEU A 253 9.49 11.55 -2.61
N SER A 254 10.77 11.16 -2.66
CA SER A 254 11.35 10.10 -1.84
C SER A 254 11.12 10.34 -0.35
N GLY A 255 11.35 11.58 0.13
CA GLY A 255 11.12 11.94 1.52
C GLY A 255 9.65 11.84 1.95
N ALA A 256 8.70 12.28 1.12
CA ALA A 256 7.27 12.18 1.42
C ALA A 256 6.78 10.71 1.39
N ALA A 257 7.26 9.92 0.44
CA ALA A 257 6.97 8.51 0.34
C ALA A 257 7.51 7.72 1.55
N ALA A 258 8.78 7.98 1.94
CA ALA A 258 9.41 7.33 3.09
C ALA A 258 8.68 7.63 4.42
N ARG A 259 8.08 8.82 4.54
CA ARG A 259 7.25 9.17 5.71
C ARG A 259 5.82 8.69 5.59
N ASN A 260 5.44 8.10 4.46
CA ASN A 260 4.09 7.71 4.11
C ASN A 260 3.09 8.88 4.27
N ASP A 261 3.52 10.09 3.87
CA ASP A 261 2.68 11.29 3.97
C ASP A 261 1.38 11.09 3.17
N PRO A 262 0.20 11.45 3.70
CA PRO A 262 -1.08 11.27 3.02
C PRO A 262 -1.23 12.19 1.81
N ILE A 263 -0.72 11.75 0.69
CA ILE A 263 -0.64 12.48 -0.57
C ILE A 263 -0.99 11.53 -1.72
N LEU A 264 -1.82 12.01 -2.65
CA LEU A 264 -1.99 11.41 -3.96
C LEU A 264 -0.99 12.07 -4.91
N PHE A 265 0.06 11.35 -5.29
CA PHE A 265 1.07 11.85 -6.22
C PHE A 265 0.91 11.20 -7.59
N ILE A 266 0.58 11.98 -8.60
CA ILE A 266 0.45 11.54 -9.99
C ILE A 266 1.61 12.08 -10.80
N CYS A 267 2.46 11.19 -11.29
CA CYS A 267 3.47 11.48 -12.29
C CYS A 267 2.82 11.44 -13.67
N VAL A 268 2.81 12.57 -14.37
CA VAL A 268 2.37 12.69 -15.76
C VAL A 268 3.59 12.47 -16.63
N ASP A 269 3.81 11.24 -17.07
CA ASP A 269 5.01 10.88 -17.83
C ASP A 269 4.81 11.08 -19.33
N ASN A 270 5.41 12.14 -19.84
CA ASN A 270 5.53 12.42 -21.28
C ASN A 270 6.97 12.26 -21.80
N GLU A 271 7.84 11.63 -21.00
CA GLU A 271 9.21 11.23 -21.33
C GLU A 271 10.15 12.41 -21.65
N GLY A 272 10.00 13.55 -20.94
CA GLY A 272 10.92 14.67 -21.09
C GLY A 272 10.41 16.01 -20.55
N TYR A 273 11.28 17.01 -20.55
CA TYR A 273 10.92 18.40 -20.26
C TYR A 273 10.28 19.05 -21.50
N MET A 274 9.02 18.67 -21.80
CA MET A 274 8.37 19.02 -23.07
C MET A 274 8.10 20.51 -23.20
N ASN A 275 7.68 21.18 -22.10
CA ASN A 275 7.31 22.59 -22.10
C ASN A 275 8.47 23.54 -22.45
N THR A 276 9.69 23.20 -22.03
CA THR A 276 10.87 24.05 -22.20
C THR A 276 11.65 23.78 -23.50
N GLY A 277 11.17 22.87 -24.33
CA GLY A 277 11.80 22.57 -25.62
C GLY A 277 12.32 21.14 -25.76
N MET A 278 11.65 20.17 -25.12
CA MET A 278 11.88 18.74 -25.35
C MET A 278 13.27 18.24 -24.90
N GLN A 279 13.74 18.71 -23.74
CA GLN A 279 14.97 18.19 -23.12
C GLN A 279 14.73 16.79 -22.55
N ALA A 280 15.79 16.00 -22.48
CA ALA A 280 15.75 14.68 -21.86
C ALA A 280 15.50 14.79 -20.35
N SER A 281 14.67 13.93 -19.82
CA SER A 281 14.48 13.67 -18.38
C SER A 281 15.02 12.31 -17.98
N GLY A 282 14.95 12.00 -16.68
CA GLY A 282 15.23 10.65 -16.18
C GLY A 282 14.28 9.59 -16.70
N SER A 283 13.05 9.94 -17.11
CA SER A 283 12.07 9.02 -17.71
C SER A 283 12.22 8.86 -19.22
N THR A 284 13.03 9.67 -19.88
CA THR A 284 13.22 9.56 -21.34
C THR A 284 13.86 8.22 -21.68
N PRO A 285 13.24 7.38 -22.53
CA PRO A 285 13.80 6.09 -22.91
C PRO A 285 15.09 6.20 -23.73
N GLN A 286 15.93 5.17 -23.63
CA GLN A 286 17.14 5.07 -24.43
C GLN A 286 16.83 5.14 -25.94
N GLY A 287 17.70 5.76 -26.72
CA GLY A 287 17.55 5.96 -28.16
C GLY A 287 16.62 7.10 -28.53
N SER A 288 15.94 7.76 -27.59
CA SER A 288 15.06 8.90 -27.88
C SER A 288 15.86 10.11 -28.34
N TRP A 289 15.45 10.70 -29.45
CA TRP A 289 15.88 12.06 -29.80
C TRP A 289 15.25 13.08 -28.84
N THR A 290 16.04 13.98 -28.30
CA THR A 290 15.60 15.17 -27.58
C THR A 290 16.50 16.35 -27.93
N SER A 291 16.15 17.57 -27.54
CA SER A 291 17.00 18.76 -27.80
C SER A 291 18.34 18.71 -27.06
N THR A 292 18.44 17.98 -25.97
CA THR A 292 19.69 17.76 -25.21
C THR A 292 20.39 16.43 -25.54
N THR A 293 19.76 15.56 -26.29
CA THR A 293 20.33 14.30 -26.80
C THR A 293 20.10 14.21 -28.32
N PRO A 294 20.71 15.12 -29.10
CA PRO A 294 20.52 15.19 -30.54
C PRO A 294 21.14 13.98 -31.25
N VAL A 295 20.68 13.71 -32.47
CA VAL A 295 21.21 12.69 -33.33
C VAL A 295 22.26 13.28 -34.27
N GLY A 296 23.46 12.71 -34.26
CA GLY A 296 24.60 13.14 -35.06
C GLY A 296 25.71 12.12 -35.06
N ALA A 297 26.93 12.49 -35.48
CA ALA A 297 28.05 11.59 -35.53
C ALA A 297 28.51 11.08 -34.14
N ALA A 298 28.31 11.88 -33.09
CA ALA A 298 28.77 11.55 -31.74
C ALA A 298 27.67 10.92 -30.87
N LEU A 299 26.38 11.21 -31.13
CA LEU A 299 25.25 10.76 -30.32
C LEU A 299 24.15 10.23 -31.23
N ARG A 300 23.49 9.13 -30.80
CA ARG A 300 22.37 8.52 -31.51
C ARG A 300 21.06 8.60 -30.63
N GLY A 301 20.79 9.75 -30.09
CA GLY A 301 19.72 9.96 -29.12
C GLY A 301 20.25 9.74 -27.69
N LYS A 302 19.34 9.55 -26.72
CA LYS A 302 19.71 9.35 -25.29
C LYS A 302 20.45 8.03 -25.08
N PRO A 303 21.67 8.03 -24.51
CA PRO A 303 22.45 6.81 -24.32
C PRO A 303 21.98 5.98 -23.10
N GLU A 304 21.46 6.64 -22.05
CA GLU A 304 21.05 5.96 -20.83
C GLU A 304 19.61 5.45 -20.89
N GLU A 305 19.33 4.43 -20.11
CA GLU A 305 17.96 3.92 -19.91
C GLU A 305 17.11 4.87 -19.07
N ALA A 306 15.79 4.74 -19.21
CA ALA A 306 14.84 5.44 -18.36
C ALA A 306 14.90 4.91 -16.92
N LYS A 307 14.78 5.80 -15.94
CA LYS A 307 14.56 5.42 -14.54
C LYS A 307 13.21 4.73 -14.40
N ASN A 308 13.16 3.58 -13.77
CA ASN A 308 11.90 2.90 -13.45
C ASN A 308 11.29 3.45 -12.16
N LEU A 309 10.74 4.66 -12.22
CA LEU A 309 10.16 5.33 -11.05
C LEU A 309 9.08 4.52 -10.34
N PRO A 310 8.14 3.85 -11.01
CA PRO A 310 7.15 3.04 -10.31
C PRO A 310 7.78 1.97 -9.42
N LEU A 311 8.80 1.24 -9.89
CA LEU A 311 9.51 0.26 -9.06
C LEU A 311 10.31 0.93 -7.94
N VAL A 312 10.90 2.09 -8.17
CA VAL A 312 11.54 2.87 -7.09
C VAL A 312 10.53 3.22 -6.00
N MET A 313 9.29 3.59 -6.36
CA MET A 313 8.24 3.89 -5.39
C MET A 313 7.72 2.63 -4.67
N VAL A 314 7.70 1.48 -5.31
CA VAL A 314 7.46 0.19 -4.64
C VAL A 314 8.50 -0.04 -3.55
N MET A 315 9.77 0.26 -3.82
CA MET A 315 10.86 0.12 -2.85
C MET A 315 10.83 1.16 -1.69
N HIS A 316 9.94 2.15 -1.76
CA HIS A 316 9.66 3.07 -0.65
C HIS A 316 8.52 2.59 0.25
N ASP A 317 8.03 1.36 0.08
CA ASP A 317 6.87 0.80 0.80
C ASP A 317 5.65 1.74 0.77
N CYS A 318 5.45 2.43 -0.36
CA CYS A 318 4.26 3.25 -0.55
C CYS A 318 3.01 2.43 -0.33
N ALA A 319 2.00 3.02 0.29
CA ALA A 319 0.73 2.36 0.54
C ALA A 319 0.03 1.90 -0.75
N TYR A 320 0.31 2.58 -1.87
CA TYR A 320 -0.16 2.19 -3.21
C TYR A 320 0.77 2.72 -4.29
N VAL A 321 1.09 1.88 -5.27
CA VAL A 321 1.81 2.26 -6.49
C VAL A 321 1.10 1.65 -7.69
N ALA A 322 0.88 2.41 -8.75
CA ALA A 322 0.36 1.84 -9.99
C ALA A 322 0.88 2.58 -11.23
N THR A 323 1.00 1.84 -12.33
CA THR A 323 1.16 2.39 -13.67
C THR A 323 -0.21 2.46 -14.35
N ALA A 324 -0.48 3.47 -15.14
CA ALA A 324 -1.76 3.65 -15.79
C ALA A 324 -1.64 4.38 -17.15
N SER A 325 -2.67 4.24 -17.97
CA SER A 325 -2.84 4.99 -19.21
C SER A 325 -4.32 5.32 -19.41
N THR A 326 -4.65 6.56 -19.77
CA THR A 326 -6.03 6.95 -20.09
C THR A 326 -6.55 6.36 -21.41
N ALA A 327 -5.69 5.65 -22.17
CA ALA A 327 -6.14 4.82 -23.29
C ALA A 327 -6.94 3.57 -22.80
N PHE A 328 -6.83 3.24 -21.50
CA PHE A 328 -7.57 2.18 -20.81
C PHE A 328 -8.28 2.80 -19.60
N LEU A 329 -9.35 3.54 -19.87
CA LEU A 329 -9.99 4.43 -18.90
C LEU A 329 -10.57 3.70 -17.69
N GLU A 330 -11.09 2.49 -17.87
CA GLU A 330 -11.65 1.67 -16.79
C GLU A 330 -10.55 1.25 -15.79
N ASP A 331 -9.38 0.81 -16.30
CA ASP A 331 -8.21 0.48 -15.49
C ASP A 331 -7.68 1.73 -14.76
N PHE A 332 -7.58 2.86 -15.47
CA PHE A 332 -7.16 4.13 -14.88
C PHE A 332 -8.09 4.56 -13.74
N TYR A 333 -9.42 4.52 -13.93
CA TYR A 333 -10.38 4.92 -12.90
C TYR A 333 -10.36 3.99 -11.71
N ALA A 334 -10.28 2.67 -11.91
CA ALA A 334 -10.19 1.71 -10.82
C ALA A 334 -8.96 1.95 -9.93
N LYS A 335 -7.82 2.27 -10.54
CA LYS A 335 -6.58 2.62 -9.84
C LYS A 335 -6.65 3.98 -9.14
N LEU A 336 -7.22 4.97 -9.81
CA LEU A 336 -7.38 6.31 -9.26
C LEU A 336 -8.31 6.31 -8.04
N GLU A 337 -9.42 5.58 -8.08
CA GLU A 337 -10.34 5.42 -6.94
C GLU A 337 -9.65 4.79 -5.73
N LYS A 338 -8.87 3.73 -5.95
CA LYS A 338 -8.05 3.12 -4.88
C LYS A 338 -7.03 4.12 -4.32
N ALA A 339 -6.33 4.82 -5.21
CA ALA A 339 -5.32 5.81 -4.83
C ALA A 339 -5.91 6.97 -4.01
N ILE A 340 -7.10 7.47 -4.38
CA ILE A 340 -7.82 8.52 -3.62
C ILE A 340 -8.13 8.04 -2.20
N VAL A 341 -8.65 6.82 -2.05
CA VAL A 341 -8.99 6.27 -0.74
C VAL A 341 -7.73 6.09 0.10
N ILE A 342 -6.69 5.48 -0.46
CA ILE A 342 -5.44 5.19 0.24
C ILE A 342 -4.69 6.48 0.61
N SER A 343 -4.72 7.50 -0.26
CA SER A 343 -4.04 8.78 -0.02
C SER A 343 -4.59 9.58 1.16
N ARG A 344 -5.72 9.19 1.73
CA ARG A 344 -6.26 9.79 2.97
C ARG A 344 -5.43 9.42 4.20
N SER A 345 -4.75 8.26 4.17
CA SER A 345 -3.98 7.74 5.32
C SER A 345 -2.52 7.42 5.00
N GLY A 346 -2.11 7.40 3.73
CA GLY A 346 -0.76 7.06 3.33
C GLY A 346 -0.40 7.59 1.96
N PHE A 347 0.82 7.35 1.52
CA PHE A 347 1.33 7.82 0.24
C PHE A 347 0.87 6.93 -0.91
N ALA A 348 0.12 7.51 -1.87
CA ALA A 348 -0.32 6.84 -3.08
C ALA A 348 0.36 7.43 -4.31
N TYR A 349 1.00 6.60 -5.12
CA TYR A 349 1.71 7.01 -6.33
C TYR A 349 1.09 6.39 -7.58
N LEU A 350 0.72 7.24 -8.54
CA LEU A 350 0.31 6.84 -9.88
C LEU A 350 1.31 7.35 -10.91
N HIS A 351 1.83 6.46 -11.73
CA HIS A 351 2.66 6.79 -12.88
C HIS A 351 1.83 6.66 -14.14
N VAL A 352 1.44 7.79 -14.72
CA VAL A 352 0.49 7.80 -15.83
C VAL A 352 1.19 8.22 -17.11
N TYR A 353 1.23 7.29 -18.02
CA TYR A 353 1.80 7.44 -19.34
C TYR A 353 0.97 8.40 -20.20
N ALA A 354 1.60 9.45 -20.70
CA ALA A 354 0.95 10.58 -21.39
C ALA A 354 1.69 11.00 -22.66
N PRO A 355 1.48 10.32 -23.80
CA PRO A 355 2.15 10.64 -25.06
C PRO A 355 2.01 12.11 -25.46
N CYS A 356 3.14 12.71 -25.86
CA CYS A 356 3.21 14.11 -26.28
C CYS A 356 3.37 14.23 -27.81
N PRO A 357 2.32 14.62 -28.57
CA PRO A 357 2.39 14.69 -30.03
C PRO A 357 3.51 15.60 -30.53
N SER A 358 3.67 16.77 -29.91
CA SER A 358 4.70 17.75 -30.28
C SER A 358 6.11 17.24 -29.97
N GLY A 359 6.34 16.74 -28.75
CA GLY A 359 7.65 16.29 -28.30
C GLY A 359 8.10 14.99 -28.97
N TRP A 360 7.20 14.08 -29.22
CA TRP A 360 7.51 12.79 -29.84
C TRP A 360 7.36 12.81 -31.36
N ARG A 361 6.87 13.91 -31.92
CA ARG A 361 6.78 14.15 -33.37
C ARG A 361 5.89 13.12 -34.07
N PHE A 362 4.64 12.98 -33.63
CA PHE A 362 3.62 12.21 -34.30
C PHE A 362 2.32 13.05 -34.51
N PRO A 363 1.45 12.68 -35.46
CA PRO A 363 0.22 13.39 -35.70
C PRO A 363 -0.69 13.41 -34.47
N SER A 364 -1.20 14.57 -34.07
CA SER A 364 -2.03 14.76 -32.86
C SER A 364 -3.27 13.85 -32.83
N ALA A 365 -3.83 13.49 -33.98
CA ALA A 365 -4.94 12.53 -34.08
C ALA A 365 -4.59 11.11 -33.66
N LYS A 366 -3.29 10.76 -33.55
CA LYS A 366 -2.82 9.42 -33.16
C LYS A 366 -2.50 9.27 -31.69
N THR A 367 -2.73 10.29 -30.87
CA THR A 367 -2.32 10.25 -29.46
C THR A 367 -2.90 9.06 -28.70
N SER A 368 -4.19 8.77 -28.84
CA SER A 368 -4.82 7.60 -28.18
C SER A 368 -4.34 6.27 -28.76
N GLU A 369 -4.04 6.21 -30.07
CA GLU A 369 -3.46 5.03 -30.73
C GLU A 369 -2.04 4.74 -30.20
N ILE A 370 -1.19 5.77 -30.10
CA ILE A 370 0.16 5.65 -29.54
C ILE A 370 0.11 5.26 -28.07
N ALA A 371 -0.80 5.84 -27.27
CA ALA A 371 -0.98 5.46 -25.88
C ALA A 371 -1.40 3.99 -25.72
N ARG A 372 -2.27 3.49 -26.60
CA ARG A 372 -2.69 2.09 -26.64
C ARG A 372 -1.53 1.17 -27.02
N LEU A 373 -0.82 1.50 -28.12
CA LEU A 373 0.32 0.74 -28.58
C LEU A 373 1.42 0.61 -27.51
N GLY A 374 1.66 1.67 -26.73
CA GLY A 374 2.65 1.61 -25.63
C GLY A 374 2.33 0.51 -24.62
N VAL A 375 1.06 0.24 -24.35
CA VAL A 375 0.61 -0.83 -23.47
C VAL A 375 0.61 -2.19 -24.18
N GLU A 376 0.03 -2.27 -25.39
CA GLU A 376 -0.11 -3.50 -26.17
C GLU A 376 1.25 -4.11 -26.59
N THR A 377 2.31 -3.32 -26.64
CA THR A 377 3.68 -3.78 -26.87
C THR A 377 4.47 -4.09 -25.60
N ASN A 378 3.83 -3.97 -24.42
CA ASN A 378 4.49 -4.03 -23.11
C ASN A 378 5.64 -3.01 -22.92
N PHE A 379 5.69 -1.97 -23.75
CA PHE A 379 6.64 -0.87 -23.54
C PHE A 379 6.32 -0.13 -22.24
N HIS A 380 5.00 0.02 -21.95
CA HIS A 380 4.44 0.57 -20.73
C HIS A 380 3.40 -0.39 -20.12
N PRO A 381 3.83 -1.46 -19.43
CA PRO A 381 2.92 -2.45 -18.85
C PRO A 381 2.06 -1.84 -17.72
N LEU A 382 0.79 -2.26 -17.65
CA LEU A 382 -0.15 -1.80 -16.63
C LEU A 382 -0.21 -2.77 -15.45
N TRP A 383 0.13 -2.26 -14.27
CA TRP A 383 0.17 -3.03 -13.04
C TRP A 383 -0.13 -2.13 -11.83
N GLU A 384 -0.42 -2.75 -10.70
CA GLU A 384 -0.59 -2.09 -9.41
C GLU A 384 0.17 -2.86 -8.32
N PHE A 385 0.50 -2.18 -7.25
CA PHE A 385 1.16 -2.71 -6.06
C PHE A 385 0.46 -2.21 -4.81
N THR A 386 0.25 -3.11 -3.86
CA THR A 386 0.04 -2.80 -2.45
C THR A 386 0.97 -3.65 -1.60
N PRO A 387 1.36 -3.20 -0.40
CA PRO A 387 2.23 -3.99 0.48
C PRO A 387 1.71 -5.41 0.75
N GLU A 388 0.37 -5.57 0.82
CA GLU A 388 -0.26 -6.86 1.14
C GLU A 388 -0.31 -7.83 -0.04
N ARG A 389 -0.33 -7.32 -1.28
CA ARG A 389 -0.57 -8.14 -2.49
C ARG A 389 0.63 -8.18 -3.43
N GLY A 390 1.66 -7.37 -3.16
CA GLY A 390 2.77 -7.22 -4.09
C GLY A 390 2.35 -6.62 -5.44
N ILE A 391 3.17 -6.83 -6.47
CA ILE A 391 2.89 -6.38 -7.83
C ILE A 391 1.90 -7.32 -8.50
N ARG A 392 0.87 -6.75 -9.12
CA ARG A 392 -0.12 -7.47 -9.91
C ARG A 392 -0.36 -6.76 -11.24
N PHE A 393 -0.24 -7.47 -12.35
CA PHE A 393 -0.67 -6.96 -13.65
C PHE A 393 -2.19 -6.78 -13.65
N THR A 394 -2.65 -5.58 -13.98
CA THR A 394 -4.08 -5.28 -14.13
C THR A 394 -4.55 -5.54 -15.56
N ARG A 395 -3.59 -5.46 -16.49
CA ARG A 395 -3.76 -5.89 -17.87
C ARG A 395 -2.52 -6.67 -18.28
N ALA A 396 -2.64 -7.99 -18.35
CA ALA A 396 -1.63 -8.85 -18.93
C ALA A 396 -1.77 -8.82 -20.46
N VAL A 397 -0.63 -8.72 -21.16
CA VAL A 397 -0.56 -8.82 -22.62
C VAL A 397 0.30 -10.03 -22.95
N ASP A 398 -0.34 -11.19 -23.04
CA ASP A 398 0.36 -12.48 -23.21
C ASP A 398 0.98 -12.66 -24.58
N ARG A 399 0.40 -12.02 -25.62
CA ARG A 399 0.95 -11.96 -26.97
C ARG A 399 1.11 -10.51 -27.39
N PRO A 400 2.20 -9.85 -26.97
CA PRO A 400 2.38 -8.44 -27.26
C PRO A 400 2.58 -8.20 -28.76
N ARG A 401 2.10 -7.06 -29.23
CA ARG A 401 2.50 -6.54 -30.53
C ARG A 401 3.99 -6.27 -30.54
N PRO A 402 4.66 -6.36 -31.72
CA PRO A 402 6.07 -6.02 -31.82
C PRO A 402 6.33 -4.57 -31.35
N VAL A 403 7.36 -4.36 -30.55
CA VAL A 403 7.75 -3.00 -30.06
C VAL A 403 8.06 -2.07 -31.22
N ARG A 404 8.57 -2.59 -32.31
CA ARG A 404 8.81 -1.81 -33.55
C ARG A 404 7.58 -1.11 -34.10
N ASP A 405 6.37 -1.68 -33.95
CA ASP A 405 5.10 -1.04 -34.37
C ASP A 405 4.85 0.24 -33.60
N TYR A 406 5.18 0.24 -32.30
CA TYR A 406 5.10 1.42 -31.46
C TYR A 406 6.17 2.46 -31.84
N LEU A 407 7.43 2.03 -32.01
CA LEU A 407 8.53 2.94 -32.36
C LEU A 407 8.34 3.59 -33.74
N ALA A 408 7.85 2.85 -34.73
CA ALA A 408 7.61 3.33 -36.09
C ALA A 408 6.63 4.50 -36.17
N GLY A 409 5.65 4.54 -35.25
CA GLY A 409 4.64 5.63 -35.16
C GLY A 409 5.18 6.94 -34.60
N ILE A 410 6.42 6.94 -34.04
CA ILE A 410 6.93 8.03 -33.19
C ILE A 410 8.20 8.63 -33.78
N GLY A 411 8.13 9.92 -34.13
CA GLY A 411 9.22 10.60 -34.85
C GLY A 411 10.53 10.75 -34.11
N LYS A 412 10.51 10.72 -32.75
CA LYS A 412 11.75 10.76 -31.95
C LYS A 412 12.62 9.51 -32.08
N TYR A 413 12.11 8.42 -32.71
CA TYR A 413 12.81 7.17 -32.96
C TYR A 413 13.17 6.92 -34.43
N ARG A 414 12.80 7.83 -35.35
CA ARG A 414 12.97 7.66 -36.80
C ARG A 414 14.42 7.40 -37.25
N HIS A 415 15.43 7.75 -36.45
CA HIS A 415 16.86 7.61 -36.75
C HIS A 415 17.42 6.25 -36.33
N LEU A 416 16.64 5.43 -35.62
CA LEU A 416 17.11 4.14 -35.13
C LEU A 416 17.33 3.16 -36.29
N ALA A 417 18.47 2.49 -36.30
CA ALA A 417 18.77 1.40 -37.20
C ALA A 417 18.14 0.09 -36.67
N GLU A 418 18.00 -0.91 -37.51
CA GLU A 418 17.34 -2.18 -37.20
C GLU A 418 17.96 -2.88 -35.97
N HIS A 419 19.28 -2.88 -35.83
CA HIS A 419 19.94 -3.46 -34.66
C HIS A 419 19.66 -2.72 -33.36
N GLU A 420 19.45 -1.39 -33.42
CA GLU A 420 19.06 -0.56 -32.23
C GLU A 420 17.62 -0.84 -31.84
N ILE A 421 16.71 -1.01 -32.81
CA ILE A 421 15.32 -1.41 -32.59
C ILE A 421 15.28 -2.80 -31.92
N THR A 422 16.02 -3.77 -32.45
CA THR A 422 16.14 -5.12 -31.89
C THR A 422 16.66 -5.08 -30.44
N ALA A 423 17.65 -4.23 -30.15
CA ALA A 423 18.17 -4.06 -28.79
C ALA A 423 17.10 -3.49 -27.84
N ILE A 424 16.28 -2.55 -28.29
CA ILE A 424 15.16 -2.01 -27.50
C ILE A 424 14.08 -3.09 -27.26
N GLU A 425 13.75 -3.90 -28.29
CA GLU A 425 12.82 -5.04 -28.16
C GLU A 425 13.31 -6.03 -27.08
N ALA A 426 14.58 -6.39 -27.12
CA ALA A 426 15.18 -7.27 -26.11
C ALA A 426 15.11 -6.69 -24.70
N LYS A 427 15.37 -5.38 -24.55
CA LYS A 427 15.28 -4.70 -23.25
C LYS A 427 13.86 -4.58 -22.71
N VAL A 428 12.86 -4.38 -23.56
CA VAL A 428 11.45 -4.40 -23.16
C VAL A 428 11.09 -5.79 -22.62
N ALA A 429 11.51 -6.85 -23.32
CA ALA A 429 11.29 -8.23 -22.87
C ALA A 429 12.01 -8.51 -21.53
N GLU A 430 13.25 -8.06 -21.36
CA GLU A 430 14.01 -8.20 -20.11
C GLU A 430 13.34 -7.47 -18.95
N ARG A 431 12.89 -6.21 -19.16
CA ARG A 431 12.18 -5.43 -18.14
C ARG A 431 10.86 -6.09 -17.75
N LEU A 432 10.10 -6.60 -18.72
CA LEU A 432 8.87 -7.33 -18.46
C LEU A 432 9.13 -8.62 -17.66
N ALA A 433 10.16 -9.39 -18.03
CA ALA A 433 10.56 -10.60 -17.32
C ALA A 433 11.02 -10.29 -15.88
N ALA A 434 11.75 -9.19 -15.67
CA ALA A 434 12.11 -8.72 -14.33
C ALA A 434 10.87 -8.33 -13.51
N LEU A 435 9.95 -7.57 -14.09
CA LEU A 435 8.69 -7.19 -13.45
C LEU A 435 7.82 -8.41 -13.12
N SER A 436 7.78 -9.40 -14.05
CA SER A 436 7.06 -10.67 -13.82
C SER A 436 7.69 -11.49 -12.69
N ARG A 437 9.02 -11.47 -12.55
CA ARG A 437 9.70 -12.07 -11.39
C ARG A 437 9.34 -11.37 -10.08
N PHE A 438 9.26 -10.04 -10.07
CA PHE A 438 8.77 -9.29 -8.91
C PHE A 438 7.29 -9.60 -8.61
N ALA A 439 6.45 -9.74 -9.65
CA ALA A 439 5.06 -10.14 -9.49
C ALA A 439 4.91 -11.61 -9.03
N ALA A 440 5.81 -12.50 -9.48
CA ALA A 440 5.86 -13.90 -9.06
C ALA A 440 6.56 -14.09 -7.71
N ALA A 441 7.50 -13.21 -7.35
CA ALA A 441 8.13 -13.15 -6.02
C ALA A 441 7.23 -12.47 -4.97
N ALA A 442 6.29 -11.64 -5.39
CA ALA A 442 5.11 -11.40 -4.56
C ALA A 442 4.42 -12.75 -4.36
N PRO A 443 4.04 -13.13 -3.12
CA PRO A 443 3.45 -14.42 -2.87
C PRO A 443 2.27 -14.61 -3.84
N SER A 444 2.51 -15.36 -4.92
CA SER A 444 1.41 -15.80 -5.77
C SER A 444 0.54 -16.64 -4.86
N SER A 445 -0.73 -16.31 -4.76
CA SER A 445 -1.71 -17.14 -4.05
C SER A 445 -1.81 -18.57 -4.62
N ALA A 446 -0.98 -18.94 -5.59
CA ALA A 446 -0.98 -20.20 -6.29
C ALA A 446 0.33 -21.00 -6.23
N ALA A 447 1.46 -20.45 -5.69
CA ALA A 447 2.74 -21.17 -5.59
C ALA A 447 3.27 -21.32 -4.15
N LEU A 448 2.76 -20.56 -3.19
CA LEU A 448 2.65 -21.02 -1.82
C LEU A 448 1.48 -22.00 -1.86
N ALA A 449 1.67 -23.26 -1.50
CA ALA A 449 0.56 -24.14 -1.13
C ALA A 449 -0.40 -23.27 -0.33
N ALA A 450 -1.62 -23.07 -0.83
CA ALA A 450 -2.57 -22.08 -0.35
C ALA A 450 -2.47 -22.09 1.17
N PRO A 451 -2.26 -20.95 1.86
CA PRO A 451 -2.13 -20.95 3.30
C PRO A 451 -3.27 -21.83 3.75
N ARG A 452 -2.97 -22.91 4.53
CA ARG A 452 -4.00 -23.85 4.91
C ARG A 452 -5.12 -23.00 5.44
N VAL A 453 -6.12 -22.70 4.59
CA VAL A 453 -7.34 -22.04 5.02
C VAL A 453 -7.85 -22.98 6.06
N LEU A 454 -7.81 -22.56 7.31
CA LEU A 454 -8.44 -23.35 8.36
C LEU A 454 -9.83 -23.65 7.81
N PRO A 455 -10.24 -24.92 7.63
CA PRO A 455 -11.53 -25.24 7.04
C PRO A 455 -12.54 -24.36 7.72
N ALA A 456 -13.49 -23.77 6.97
CA ALA A 456 -14.53 -22.92 7.50
C ALA A 456 -15.29 -23.71 8.57
N ARG A 457 -14.70 -23.79 9.76
CA ARG A 457 -15.36 -24.25 10.96
C ARG A 457 -16.16 -23.06 11.42
N ASP A 458 -17.40 -23.27 11.82
CA ASP A 458 -18.28 -22.24 12.36
C ASP A 458 -17.49 -21.28 13.24
N ALA A 459 -17.65 -19.97 13.00
CA ALA A 459 -16.84 -18.92 13.62
C ALA A 459 -16.90 -19.02 15.15
N TYR A 460 -15.99 -19.85 15.72
CA TYR A 460 -15.96 -20.10 17.15
C TYR A 460 -15.52 -18.85 17.88
N ARG A 461 -16.36 -18.39 18.79
CA ARG A 461 -16.07 -17.31 19.72
C ARG A 461 -16.03 -17.87 21.12
N PHE A 462 -14.99 -17.53 21.86
CA PHE A 462 -14.85 -17.98 23.25
C PHE A 462 -15.88 -17.34 24.17
N GLN A 463 -16.16 -16.04 23.92
CA GLN A 463 -17.14 -15.23 24.66
C GLN A 463 -17.99 -14.42 23.65
N PRO A 464 -18.94 -15.04 22.95
CA PRO A 464 -19.68 -14.38 21.88
C PRO A 464 -20.31 -13.04 22.26
N ALA A 465 -20.97 -12.97 23.45
CA ALA A 465 -21.64 -11.77 23.92
C ALA A 465 -20.69 -10.57 24.11
N ILE A 466 -19.45 -10.82 24.53
CA ILE A 466 -18.44 -9.78 24.71
C ILE A 466 -17.79 -9.42 23.39
N GLU A 467 -17.37 -10.44 22.62
CA GLU A 467 -16.63 -10.25 21.37
C GLU A 467 -17.43 -9.54 20.28
N THR A 468 -18.79 -9.53 20.40
CA THR A 468 -19.72 -8.85 19.47
C THR A 468 -20.59 -7.79 20.15
N MET A 469 -20.19 -7.31 21.32
CA MET A 469 -20.88 -6.26 22.05
C MET A 469 -20.96 -4.97 21.20
N SER A 470 -22.10 -4.26 21.22
CA SER A 470 -22.21 -3.00 20.49
C SER A 470 -21.24 -1.95 21.02
N ARG A 471 -20.80 -1.04 20.16
CA ARG A 471 -19.84 0.02 20.55
C ARG A 471 -20.35 0.86 21.72
N ASP A 472 -21.64 1.18 21.76
CA ASP A 472 -22.24 1.96 22.84
C ASP A 472 -22.23 1.20 24.17
N ALA A 473 -22.59 -0.09 24.15
CA ALA A 473 -22.54 -0.94 25.34
C ALA A 473 -21.10 -1.12 25.84
N LEU A 474 -20.16 -1.28 24.93
CA LEU A 474 -18.74 -1.39 25.25
C LEU A 474 -18.19 -0.09 25.86
N ALA A 475 -18.54 1.06 25.30
CA ALA A 475 -18.15 2.37 25.85
C ALA A 475 -18.73 2.61 27.25
N ALA A 476 -19.98 2.21 27.49
CA ALA A 476 -20.60 2.29 28.83
C ALA A 476 -19.86 1.40 29.85
N LEU A 477 -19.53 0.15 29.45
CA LEU A 477 -18.75 -0.79 30.28
C LEU A 477 -17.34 -0.26 30.57
N GLN A 478 -16.68 0.30 29.54
CA GLN A 478 -15.36 0.92 29.70
C GLN A 478 -15.39 2.09 30.69
N LEU A 479 -16.39 2.97 30.59
CA LEU A 479 -16.50 4.12 31.49
C LEU A 479 -16.74 3.70 32.95
N GLU A 480 -17.60 2.71 33.17
CA GLU A 480 -17.84 2.13 34.51
C GLU A 480 -16.51 1.58 35.10
N ARG A 481 -15.82 0.73 34.37
CA ARG A 481 -14.55 0.10 34.77
C ARG A 481 -13.43 1.13 34.96
N LEU A 482 -13.36 2.12 34.07
CA LEU A 482 -12.39 3.21 34.13
C LEU A 482 -12.55 4.06 35.40
N ARG A 483 -13.77 4.42 35.76
CA ARG A 483 -14.07 5.14 37.01
C ARG A 483 -13.63 4.35 38.25
N ALA A 484 -13.90 3.05 38.27
CA ALA A 484 -13.51 2.18 39.37
C ALA A 484 -11.98 2.04 39.50
N VAL A 485 -11.27 1.79 38.39
CA VAL A 485 -9.81 1.65 38.42
C VAL A 485 -9.10 2.97 38.69
N LEU A 486 -9.60 4.07 38.14
CA LEU A 486 -9.02 5.41 38.38
C LEU A 486 -9.14 5.77 39.88
N ARG A 487 -10.32 5.59 40.50
CA ARG A 487 -10.55 5.80 41.92
C ARG A 487 -9.58 4.95 42.73
N ARG A 488 -9.51 3.64 42.47
CA ARG A 488 -8.65 2.72 43.22
C ARG A 488 -7.17 3.09 43.09
N THR A 489 -6.73 3.49 41.87
CA THR A 489 -5.36 3.89 41.65
C THR A 489 -5.02 5.21 42.36
N TYR A 490 -5.89 6.18 42.28
CA TYR A 490 -5.73 7.45 42.98
C TYR A 490 -5.65 7.26 44.51
N ASP A 491 -6.51 6.42 45.07
CA ASP A 491 -6.59 6.19 46.52
C ASP A 491 -5.39 5.38 47.02
N ARG A 492 -4.88 4.40 46.25
CA ARG A 492 -3.93 3.39 46.76
C ARG A 492 -2.52 3.51 46.19
N VAL A 493 -2.32 4.18 45.08
CA VAL A 493 -1.00 4.34 44.46
C VAL A 493 -0.49 5.76 44.64
N ALA A 494 0.26 5.98 45.72
CA ALA A 494 0.73 7.31 46.10
C ALA A 494 1.50 8.07 44.97
N PRO A 495 2.39 7.42 44.18
CA PRO A 495 3.07 8.11 43.06
C PRO A 495 2.10 8.59 41.98
N TYR A 496 1.03 7.84 41.68
CA TYR A 496 0.04 8.25 40.69
C TYR A 496 -0.84 9.39 41.23
N ARG A 497 -1.25 9.32 42.49
CA ARG A 497 -1.95 10.42 43.16
C ARG A 497 -1.17 11.72 43.11
N ALA A 498 0.12 11.67 43.44
CA ALA A 498 0.99 12.84 43.40
C ALA A 498 1.05 13.49 42.00
N LYS A 499 1.02 12.67 40.92
CA LYS A 499 0.92 13.20 39.55
C LYS A 499 -0.41 13.89 39.27
N CYS A 500 -1.53 13.31 39.71
CA CYS A 500 -2.86 13.93 39.58
C CYS A 500 -2.94 15.23 40.35
N ASP A 501 -2.49 15.25 41.59
CA ASP A 501 -2.51 16.44 42.47
C ASP A 501 -1.64 17.56 41.87
N ALA A 502 -0.49 17.25 41.27
CA ALA A 502 0.41 18.22 40.65
C ALA A 502 -0.23 18.97 39.47
N ILE A 503 -1.17 18.34 38.75
CA ILE A 503 -1.88 18.95 37.62
C ILE A 503 -3.32 19.34 37.98
N GLY A 504 -3.74 19.13 39.25
CA GLY A 504 -5.03 19.57 39.76
C GLY A 504 -6.23 18.73 39.31
N VAL A 505 -6.04 17.46 38.88
CA VAL A 505 -7.13 16.59 38.46
C VAL A 505 -7.50 15.58 39.53
N ARG A 506 -8.80 15.24 39.60
CA ARG A 506 -9.40 14.32 40.57
C ARG A 506 -10.18 13.22 39.85
N PRO A 507 -10.40 12.04 40.43
CA PRO A 507 -11.23 11.00 39.83
C PRO A 507 -12.64 11.44 39.44
N GLU A 508 -13.20 12.45 40.15
CA GLU A 508 -14.53 13.04 39.90
C GLU A 508 -14.59 13.84 38.59
N ASP A 509 -13.46 14.27 38.06
CA ASP A 509 -13.36 15.01 36.80
C ASP A 509 -13.60 14.10 35.59
N LEU A 510 -13.57 12.78 35.79
CA LEU A 510 -13.84 11.78 34.74
C LEU A 510 -15.36 11.58 34.55
N ARG A 511 -15.97 12.37 33.68
CA ARG A 511 -17.41 12.30 33.34
C ARG A 511 -17.67 11.37 32.17
N GLY A 512 -16.80 11.38 31.16
CA GLY A 512 -16.84 10.56 29.96
C GLY A 512 -15.44 9.94 29.63
N LEU A 513 -15.37 9.09 28.60
CA LEU A 513 -14.09 8.48 28.19
C LEU A 513 -13.09 9.52 27.69
N ASP A 514 -13.55 10.57 27.04
CA ASP A 514 -12.69 11.63 26.48
C ASP A 514 -11.98 12.45 27.55
N ASP A 515 -12.55 12.53 28.77
CA ASP A 515 -11.93 13.25 29.89
C ASP A 515 -10.64 12.55 30.38
N LEU A 516 -10.41 11.28 29.98
CA LEU A 516 -9.19 10.58 30.33
C LEU A 516 -7.94 11.30 29.81
N ALA A 517 -8.05 12.03 28.71
CA ALA A 517 -6.95 12.81 28.13
C ALA A 517 -6.36 13.84 29.11
N ALA A 518 -7.13 14.32 30.10
CA ALA A 518 -6.64 15.24 31.13
C ALA A 518 -5.79 14.57 32.21
N PHE A 519 -5.85 13.24 32.35
CA PHE A 519 -5.13 12.50 33.39
C PHE A 519 -3.69 12.20 32.99
N PRO A 520 -2.74 12.10 33.98
CA PRO A 520 -1.35 11.94 33.71
C PRO A 520 -1.02 10.55 33.13
N PHE A 521 0.04 10.52 32.30
CA PHE A 521 0.59 9.26 31.78
C PHE A 521 1.34 8.46 32.85
N SER A 522 1.24 7.13 32.74
CA SER A 522 2.17 6.21 33.36
C SER A 522 3.33 5.91 32.41
N LEU A 523 4.54 5.91 32.92
CA LEU A 523 5.78 5.70 32.15
C LEU A 523 6.53 4.48 32.69
N LYS A 524 7.41 3.91 31.85
CA LYS A 524 8.32 2.81 32.30
C LYS A 524 9.28 3.23 33.42
N THR A 525 9.63 4.52 33.47
CA THR A 525 10.42 5.13 34.55
C THR A 525 9.69 5.06 35.90
N ASP A 526 8.38 5.29 35.93
CA ASP A 526 7.60 5.20 37.18
C ASP A 526 7.73 3.81 37.86
N LEU A 527 7.73 2.74 37.05
CA LEU A 527 7.91 1.37 37.54
C LEU A 527 9.31 1.13 38.14
N ARG A 528 10.34 1.81 37.57
CA ARG A 528 11.71 1.73 38.06
C ARG A 528 11.94 2.56 39.30
N ASP A 529 11.37 3.75 39.33
CA ASP A 529 11.51 4.70 40.45
C ASP A 529 10.76 4.18 41.69
N ALA A 530 9.63 3.54 41.47
CA ALA A 530 8.83 2.91 42.54
C ALA A 530 9.18 1.43 42.81
N TYR A 531 10.36 0.97 42.36
CA TYR A 531 10.83 -0.42 42.57
C TYR A 531 10.94 -0.78 44.06
N PRO A 532 10.52 -1.98 44.50
CA PRO A 532 9.93 -3.04 43.66
C PRO A 532 8.40 -3.00 43.63
N PHE A 533 7.68 -2.43 44.60
CA PHE A 533 6.24 -2.60 44.80
C PHE A 533 5.46 -1.27 44.96
N GLY A 534 6.12 -0.14 44.79
CA GLY A 534 5.53 1.19 45.06
C GLY A 534 4.33 1.59 44.17
N LEU A 535 4.09 0.87 43.08
CA LEU A 535 2.92 1.06 42.22
C LEU A 535 1.80 0.02 42.43
N PHE A 536 1.94 -0.88 43.41
CA PHE A 536 0.89 -1.86 43.66
C PHE A 536 -0.30 -1.22 44.39
N ALA A 537 -1.50 -1.48 43.88
CA ALA A 537 -2.76 -1.01 44.44
C ALA A 537 -3.41 -1.99 45.45
N VAL A 538 -2.71 -3.06 45.77
CA VAL A 538 -3.13 -4.09 46.72
C VAL A 538 -2.00 -4.39 47.72
N PRO A 539 -2.33 -4.91 48.96
CA PRO A 539 -1.33 -5.40 49.88
C PRO A 539 -0.46 -6.51 49.28
N ARG A 540 0.81 -6.57 49.66
CA ARG A 540 1.74 -7.60 49.16
C ARG A 540 1.25 -9.04 49.42
N ALA A 541 0.47 -9.25 50.47
CA ALA A 541 -0.10 -10.55 50.83
C ALA A 541 -1.13 -11.05 49.79
N ASP A 542 -1.78 -10.16 49.06
CA ASP A 542 -2.78 -10.50 48.03
C ASP A 542 -2.13 -10.82 46.68
N VAL A 543 -0.80 -10.57 46.53
CA VAL A 543 -0.07 -10.84 45.30
C VAL A 543 0.42 -12.27 45.30
N LEU A 544 -0.14 -13.08 44.41
CA LEU A 544 0.17 -14.54 44.30
C LEU A 544 1.32 -14.82 43.35
N ARG A 545 1.57 -13.94 42.37
CA ARG A 545 2.63 -14.15 41.40
C ARG A 545 3.35 -12.82 41.07
N LEU A 546 4.65 -12.91 40.89
CA LEU A 546 5.50 -11.82 40.43
C LEU A 546 6.17 -12.20 39.12
N HIS A 547 6.16 -11.29 38.18
CA HIS A 547 7.00 -11.36 36.99
C HIS A 547 7.90 -10.12 36.92
N ALA A 548 8.94 -10.20 36.10
CA ALA A 548 9.83 -9.07 35.90
C ALA A 548 10.38 -9.07 34.47
N SER A 549 10.51 -7.91 33.88
CA SER A 549 11.21 -7.75 32.61
C SER A 549 12.71 -7.56 32.87
N SER A 550 13.55 -8.11 31.97
CA SER A 550 15.00 -7.85 32.00
C SER A 550 15.24 -6.37 31.67
N GLY A 551 15.58 -5.57 32.67
CA GLY A 551 15.96 -4.18 32.47
C GLY A 551 17.34 -4.07 31.80
N THR A 552 17.40 -3.53 30.61
CA THR A 552 18.68 -3.20 29.92
C THR A 552 19.51 -2.14 30.68
N THR A 553 18.94 -1.50 31.73
CA THR A 553 19.51 -0.38 32.49
C THR A 553 19.68 -0.67 33.98
N GLY A 554 19.69 -1.95 34.41
CA GLY A 554 20.10 -2.37 35.76
C GLY A 554 18.96 -2.83 36.67
N ARG A 555 17.86 -2.10 36.89
CA ARG A 555 16.76 -2.54 37.75
C ARG A 555 15.63 -3.15 36.90
N PRO A 556 15.14 -4.34 37.22
CA PRO A 556 14.03 -4.98 36.51
C PRO A 556 12.70 -4.22 36.76
N THR A 557 11.79 -4.26 35.81
CA THR A 557 10.42 -3.81 36.01
C THR A 557 9.61 -4.95 36.61
N VAL A 558 9.12 -4.77 37.85
CA VAL A 558 8.37 -5.80 38.59
C VAL A 558 6.87 -5.62 38.36
N VAL A 559 6.17 -6.70 38.04
CA VAL A 559 4.72 -6.75 37.88
C VAL A 559 4.11 -7.81 38.75
N GLY A 560 3.00 -7.49 39.43
CA GLY A 560 2.30 -8.36 40.37
C GLY A 560 0.94 -8.78 39.82
N TYR A 561 0.46 -9.93 40.32
CA TYR A 561 -0.84 -10.50 39.96
C TYR A 561 -1.53 -11.04 41.19
N THR A 562 -2.78 -10.66 41.41
CA THR A 562 -3.69 -11.29 42.35
C THR A 562 -4.25 -12.61 41.80
N ARG A 563 -5.14 -13.28 42.51
CA ARG A 563 -5.90 -14.43 42.01
C ARG A 563 -6.79 -13.93 40.83
N GLY A 564 -7.51 -12.82 41.03
CA GLY A 564 -8.38 -12.23 40.02
C GLY A 564 -7.60 -11.87 38.74
N ASP A 565 -6.41 -11.27 38.88
CA ASP A 565 -5.55 -10.96 37.73
C ASP A 565 -5.12 -12.21 36.96
N LEU A 566 -4.81 -13.32 37.64
CA LEU A 566 -4.40 -14.57 37.00
C LEU A 566 -5.55 -15.24 36.24
N ASP A 567 -6.75 -15.25 36.86
CA ASP A 567 -7.94 -15.82 36.24
C ASP A 567 -8.38 -15.01 35.00
N LEU A 568 -8.35 -13.67 35.12
CA LEU A 568 -8.57 -12.75 33.99
C LEU A 568 -7.56 -12.97 32.86
N TRP A 569 -6.30 -13.07 33.22
CA TRP A 569 -5.24 -13.28 32.22
C TRP A 569 -5.41 -14.59 31.46
N ALA A 570 -5.72 -15.69 32.14
CA ALA A 570 -6.02 -16.98 31.53
C ALA A 570 -7.23 -16.87 30.56
N GLU A 571 -8.27 -16.12 30.98
CA GLU A 571 -9.46 -15.88 30.14
C GLU A 571 -9.13 -15.10 28.85
N LEU A 572 -8.37 -14.01 28.94
CA LEU A 572 -8.03 -13.17 27.79
C LEU A 572 -7.09 -13.90 26.80
N VAL A 573 -6.17 -14.72 27.31
CA VAL A 573 -5.32 -15.55 26.46
C VAL A 573 -6.12 -16.68 25.81
N ALA A 574 -7.08 -17.31 26.53
CA ALA A 574 -7.99 -18.29 25.92
C ALA A 574 -8.82 -17.68 24.80
N ARG A 575 -9.38 -16.47 25.02
CA ARG A 575 -10.09 -15.69 24.00
C ARG A 575 -9.18 -15.38 22.81
N SER A 576 -7.93 -15.00 23.04
CA SER A 576 -6.93 -14.73 22.01
C SER A 576 -6.59 -15.99 21.20
N LEU A 577 -6.34 -17.11 21.84
CA LEU A 577 -6.10 -18.41 21.20
C LEU A 577 -7.28 -18.82 20.31
N ALA A 578 -8.51 -18.72 20.83
CA ALA A 578 -9.74 -19.01 20.09
C ALA A 578 -9.91 -18.10 18.87
N THR A 579 -9.63 -16.81 19.02
CA THR A 579 -9.72 -15.80 17.95
C THR A 579 -8.70 -16.04 16.84
N ALA A 580 -7.50 -16.47 17.19
CA ALA A 580 -6.45 -16.86 16.23
C ALA A 580 -6.80 -18.16 15.46
N GLY A 581 -7.70 -18.99 15.98
CA GLY A 581 -8.14 -20.24 15.35
C GLY A 581 -7.84 -21.52 16.16
N ALA A 582 -7.33 -21.43 17.38
CA ALA A 582 -7.20 -22.58 18.29
C ALA A 582 -8.59 -23.01 18.80
N ARG A 583 -8.71 -24.28 19.21
CA ARG A 583 -9.97 -24.89 19.63
C ARG A 583 -9.76 -25.75 20.89
N PRO A 584 -10.83 -26.00 21.67
CA PRO A 584 -10.78 -27.03 22.69
C PRO A 584 -10.31 -28.37 22.11
N GLY A 585 -9.43 -29.06 22.82
CA GLY A 585 -8.85 -30.34 22.37
C GLY A 585 -7.62 -30.20 21.46
N ASP A 586 -7.20 -29.01 21.04
CA ASP A 586 -5.92 -28.83 20.35
C ASP A 586 -4.74 -29.11 21.29
N VAL A 587 -3.60 -29.52 20.72
CA VAL A 587 -2.33 -29.64 21.42
C VAL A 587 -1.49 -28.40 21.12
N ILE A 588 -1.26 -27.56 22.12
CA ILE A 588 -0.55 -26.30 22.02
C ILE A 588 0.89 -26.46 22.51
N HIS A 589 1.86 -26.43 21.60
CA HIS A 589 3.28 -26.41 21.94
C HIS A 589 3.70 -24.99 22.32
N ASN A 590 3.97 -24.77 23.60
CA ASN A 590 4.32 -23.46 24.12
C ASN A 590 5.84 -23.35 24.30
N ALA A 591 6.48 -22.70 23.34
CA ALA A 591 7.91 -22.47 23.29
C ALA A 591 8.33 -21.08 23.85
N TYR A 592 7.39 -20.31 24.41
CA TYR A 592 7.75 -19.12 25.18
C TYR A 592 8.40 -19.48 26.51
N GLY A 593 9.41 -18.72 26.95
CA GLY A 593 10.12 -18.94 28.18
C GLY A 593 9.22 -18.89 29.43
N TYR A 594 9.41 -19.84 30.36
CA TYR A 594 8.66 -19.97 31.62
C TYR A 594 9.32 -19.30 32.82
N GLY A 595 10.36 -18.50 32.64
CA GLY A 595 11.04 -17.77 33.72
C GLY A 595 10.25 -16.55 34.24
N LEU A 596 10.95 -15.47 34.52
CA LEU A 596 10.35 -14.21 34.98
C LEU A 596 9.50 -13.51 33.90
N PHE A 597 9.64 -13.92 32.65
CA PHE A 597 8.82 -13.41 31.53
C PHE A 597 7.36 -13.86 31.61
N THR A 598 6.46 -13.04 31.11
CA THR A 598 5.02 -13.31 31.13
C THR A 598 4.56 -14.28 30.04
N GLY A 599 5.34 -14.45 28.94
CA GLY A 599 4.91 -15.20 27.75
C GLY A 599 4.52 -16.66 28.03
N GLY A 600 5.41 -17.43 28.63
CA GLY A 600 5.21 -18.87 28.88
C GLY A 600 3.99 -19.17 29.74
N LEU A 601 3.91 -18.56 30.92
CA LEU A 601 2.81 -18.78 31.86
C LEU A 601 1.48 -18.20 31.42
N GLY A 602 1.49 -17.12 30.62
CA GLY A 602 0.29 -16.56 30.05
C GLY A 602 -0.38 -17.50 29.05
N PHE A 603 0.39 -18.00 28.07
CA PHE A 603 -0.11 -18.99 27.11
C PHE A 603 -0.49 -20.31 27.76
N HIS A 604 0.25 -20.74 28.78
CA HIS A 604 -0.06 -21.94 29.56
C HIS A 604 -1.47 -21.85 30.16
N GLY A 605 -1.72 -20.84 30.99
CA GLY A 605 -3.03 -20.68 31.62
C GLY A 605 -4.17 -20.48 30.63
N GLY A 606 -3.90 -19.76 29.53
CA GLY A 606 -4.87 -19.57 28.46
C GLY A 606 -5.22 -20.86 27.71
N ALA A 607 -4.24 -21.71 27.43
CA ALA A 607 -4.44 -23.01 26.78
C ALA A 607 -5.32 -23.92 27.64
N GLU A 608 -5.00 -24.05 28.92
CA GLU A 608 -5.81 -24.82 29.88
C GLU A 608 -7.24 -24.28 30.00
N ARG A 609 -7.39 -22.93 30.08
CA ARG A 609 -8.70 -22.28 30.14
C ARG A 609 -9.54 -22.46 28.88
N LEU A 610 -8.89 -22.57 27.71
CA LEU A 610 -9.55 -22.89 26.43
C LEU A 610 -10.03 -24.35 26.39
N GLY A 611 -9.47 -25.25 27.20
CA GLY A 611 -9.70 -26.70 27.13
C GLY A 611 -8.78 -27.37 26.11
N ALA A 612 -7.62 -26.77 25.84
CA ALA A 612 -6.57 -27.34 25.02
C ALA A 612 -5.50 -28.02 25.88
N THR A 613 -4.77 -29.00 25.31
CA THR A 613 -3.61 -29.61 25.96
C THR A 613 -2.39 -28.71 25.74
N VAL A 614 -1.71 -28.27 26.80
CA VAL A 614 -0.50 -27.47 26.68
C VAL A 614 0.77 -28.34 26.90
N VAL A 615 1.71 -28.21 25.95
CA VAL A 615 3.06 -28.75 26.08
C VAL A 615 3.99 -27.64 26.56
N PRO A 616 4.42 -27.63 27.85
CA PRO A 616 5.19 -26.53 28.43
C PRO A 616 6.69 -26.66 28.09
N ALA A 617 7.02 -26.51 26.79
CA ALA A 617 8.37 -26.79 26.30
C ALA A 617 9.42 -25.74 26.74
N SER A 618 8.99 -24.46 26.92
CA SER A 618 9.87 -23.34 27.23
C SER A 618 10.80 -22.96 26.04
N GLY A 619 11.67 -21.98 26.19
CA GLY A 619 12.73 -21.69 25.23
C GLY A 619 13.93 -22.66 25.42
N GLY A 620 14.69 -22.84 24.34
CA GLY A 620 15.90 -23.72 24.34
C GLY A 620 15.63 -25.19 24.06
N GLY A 621 16.68 -25.97 23.90
CA GLY A 621 16.58 -27.39 23.56
C GLY A 621 15.90 -27.65 22.23
N THR A 622 16.23 -26.89 21.20
CA THR A 622 15.50 -26.78 19.91
C THR A 622 15.29 -28.13 19.22
N GLU A 623 16.29 -29.00 19.19
CA GLU A 623 16.20 -30.36 18.63
C GLU A 623 15.13 -31.19 19.32
N ARG A 624 15.13 -31.15 20.68
CA ARG A 624 14.10 -31.80 21.46
C ARG A 624 12.71 -31.23 21.18
N GLN A 625 12.59 -29.94 21.01
CA GLN A 625 11.30 -29.33 20.74
C GLN A 625 10.74 -29.75 19.38
N VAL A 626 11.58 -29.85 18.35
CA VAL A 626 11.17 -30.38 17.04
C VAL A 626 10.65 -31.82 17.17
N THR A 627 11.34 -32.64 17.96
CA THR A 627 10.88 -34.02 18.26
C THR A 627 9.52 -34.00 18.95
N LEU A 628 9.34 -33.17 20.00
CA LEU A 628 8.08 -33.08 20.76
C LEU A 628 6.92 -32.53 19.93
N LEU A 629 7.16 -31.56 19.03
CA LEU A 629 6.15 -31.06 18.08
C LEU A 629 5.55 -32.19 17.25
N ARG A 630 6.40 -33.10 16.77
CA ARG A 630 6.00 -34.28 15.99
C ARG A 630 5.34 -35.32 16.86
N ASP A 631 6.01 -35.76 17.93
CA ASP A 631 5.62 -36.93 18.72
C ASP A 631 4.32 -36.68 19.53
N PHE A 632 4.08 -35.43 19.96
CA PHE A 632 2.85 -35.04 20.64
C PHE A 632 1.77 -34.55 19.67
N ALA A 633 2.04 -34.61 18.37
CA ALA A 633 1.10 -34.20 17.33
C ALA A 633 0.55 -32.80 17.57
N ALA A 634 1.43 -31.83 17.86
CA ALA A 634 1.02 -30.45 18.17
C ALA A 634 0.28 -29.79 16.99
N ASN A 635 -0.85 -29.16 17.29
CA ASN A 635 -1.67 -28.44 16.31
C ASN A 635 -1.32 -26.95 16.23
N VAL A 636 -0.86 -26.39 17.35
CA VAL A 636 -0.59 -24.96 17.53
C VAL A 636 0.79 -24.76 18.11
N LEU A 637 1.56 -23.83 17.54
CA LEU A 637 2.85 -23.38 18.06
C LEU A 637 2.73 -21.95 18.61
N CYS A 638 3.12 -21.73 19.87
CA CYS A 638 3.26 -20.42 20.47
C CYS A 638 4.75 -20.14 20.72
N ALA A 639 5.32 -19.15 20.03
CA ALA A 639 6.75 -18.83 20.08
C ALA A 639 7.03 -17.37 19.70
N THR A 640 8.27 -16.91 19.91
CA THR A 640 8.72 -15.71 19.19
C THR A 640 8.97 -16.06 17.72
N PRO A 641 8.75 -15.10 16.78
CA PRO A 641 8.99 -15.34 15.35
C PRO A 641 10.40 -15.88 15.06
N SER A 642 11.43 -15.25 15.64
CA SER A 642 12.82 -15.68 15.47
C SER A 642 13.08 -17.11 15.96
N TYR A 643 12.46 -17.52 17.07
CA TYR A 643 12.62 -18.87 17.60
C TYR A 643 11.87 -19.90 16.76
N ALA A 644 10.71 -19.55 16.22
CA ALA A 644 9.98 -20.42 15.31
C ALA A 644 10.76 -20.68 14.01
N LEU A 645 11.50 -19.68 13.49
CA LEU A 645 12.43 -19.88 12.37
C LEU A 645 13.56 -20.85 12.73
N ASN A 646 14.12 -20.72 13.92
CA ASN A 646 15.15 -21.66 14.41
C ASN A 646 14.60 -23.10 14.53
N LEU A 647 13.36 -23.28 15.00
CA LEU A 647 12.69 -24.59 14.99
C LEU A 647 12.54 -25.14 13.56
N ALA A 648 12.16 -24.30 12.59
CA ALA A 648 12.05 -24.71 11.19
C ALA A 648 13.41 -25.12 10.60
N GLU A 649 14.49 -24.36 10.89
CA GLU A 649 15.86 -24.69 10.45
C GLU A 649 16.33 -26.03 10.98
N ILE A 650 16.10 -26.29 12.27
CA ILE A 650 16.50 -27.56 12.90
C ILE A 650 15.66 -28.72 12.33
N ALA A 651 14.36 -28.54 12.13
CA ALA A 651 13.50 -29.57 11.54
C ALA A 651 13.97 -29.95 10.13
N GLU A 652 14.29 -28.96 9.29
CA GLU A 652 14.82 -29.18 7.95
C GLU A 652 16.20 -29.88 7.96
N ARG A 653 17.10 -29.43 8.83
CA ARG A 653 18.43 -30.07 9.02
C ARG A 653 18.30 -31.54 9.38
N ASP A 654 17.38 -31.86 10.30
CA ASP A 654 17.19 -33.22 10.82
C ASP A 654 16.24 -34.06 9.92
N GLY A 655 15.82 -33.56 8.79
CA GLY A 655 14.95 -34.24 7.80
C GLY A 655 13.52 -34.45 8.30
N ILE A 656 13.05 -33.64 9.27
CA ILE A 656 11.70 -33.70 9.83
C ILE A 656 10.80 -32.68 9.10
N ASP A 657 9.86 -33.19 8.30
CA ASP A 657 8.88 -32.31 7.64
C ASP A 657 7.68 -32.02 8.56
N LEU A 658 7.71 -30.87 9.25
CA LEU A 658 6.62 -30.43 10.13
C LEU A 658 5.33 -30.10 9.36
N ARG A 659 5.40 -29.87 8.04
CA ARG A 659 4.23 -29.58 7.17
C ARG A 659 3.37 -30.82 6.96
N ALA A 660 4.00 -32.00 7.01
CA ALA A 660 3.29 -33.28 6.90
C ALA A 660 2.52 -33.65 8.19
N GLY A 661 2.80 -32.94 9.29
CA GLY A 661 2.17 -33.16 10.59
C GLY A 661 0.84 -32.41 10.79
N PRO A 662 0.25 -32.51 11.98
CA PRO A 662 -1.00 -31.84 12.35
C PRO A 662 -0.82 -30.35 12.68
N LEU A 663 0.41 -29.82 12.69
CA LEU A 663 0.71 -28.41 12.97
C LEU A 663 0.04 -27.53 11.90
N ARG A 664 -0.81 -26.56 12.32
CA ARG A 664 -1.62 -25.76 11.41
C ARG A 664 -1.68 -24.28 11.76
N LEU A 665 -1.32 -23.91 12.98
CA LEU A 665 -1.47 -22.55 13.49
C LEU A 665 -0.22 -22.17 14.28
N GLY A 666 0.26 -20.94 14.08
CA GLY A 666 1.31 -20.32 14.89
C GLY A 666 0.83 -19.00 15.48
N LEU A 667 1.04 -18.77 16.79
CA LEU A 667 0.84 -17.48 17.44
C LEU A 667 2.21 -16.90 17.81
N PHE A 668 2.55 -15.80 17.15
CA PHE A 668 3.86 -15.18 17.24
C PHE A 668 3.76 -13.75 17.77
N GLY A 669 4.73 -13.34 18.59
CA GLY A 669 4.77 -12.02 19.19
C GLY A 669 6.00 -11.84 20.08
N ALA A 670 5.93 -10.85 20.98
CA ALA A 670 7.01 -10.41 21.87
C ALA A 670 8.18 -9.70 21.17
N GLU A 671 8.26 -9.70 19.85
CA GLU A 671 9.20 -8.96 19.04
C GLU A 671 8.54 -8.46 17.76
N PRO A 672 8.96 -7.33 17.17
CA PRO A 672 8.52 -6.92 15.85
C PRO A 672 8.95 -7.94 14.79
N TRP A 673 8.11 -8.20 13.81
CA TRP A 673 8.39 -9.09 12.69
C TRP A 673 7.72 -8.65 11.39
N SER A 674 8.36 -8.94 10.26
CA SER A 674 7.94 -8.49 8.94
C SER A 674 6.95 -9.46 8.28
N ASP A 675 6.23 -8.98 7.23
CA ASP A 675 5.38 -9.86 6.42
C ASP A 675 6.21 -10.89 5.65
N GLY A 676 7.46 -10.55 5.31
CA GLY A 676 8.41 -11.50 4.75
C GLY A 676 8.70 -12.66 5.72
N MET A 677 8.94 -12.36 7.00
CA MET A 677 9.12 -13.38 8.02
C MET A 677 7.84 -14.21 8.25
N ARG A 678 6.66 -13.55 8.20
CA ARG A 678 5.37 -14.25 8.26
C ARG A 678 5.23 -15.27 7.13
N ALA A 679 5.51 -14.84 5.90
CA ALA A 679 5.44 -15.70 4.73
C ALA A 679 6.42 -16.88 4.83
N GLU A 680 7.64 -16.63 5.29
CA GLU A 680 8.67 -17.65 5.47
C GLU A 680 8.26 -18.68 6.54
N LEU A 681 7.80 -18.25 7.71
CA LEU A 681 7.28 -19.15 8.77
C LEU A 681 6.10 -19.99 8.25
N SER A 682 5.17 -19.35 7.54
CA SER A 682 4.01 -20.06 6.99
C SER A 682 4.42 -21.10 5.95
N ALA A 683 5.39 -20.81 5.10
CA ALA A 683 5.86 -21.73 4.07
C ALA A 683 6.67 -22.90 4.67
N ARG A 684 7.59 -22.61 5.59
CA ARG A 684 8.51 -23.62 6.16
C ARG A 684 7.81 -24.56 7.13
N LEU A 685 6.88 -24.06 7.93
CA LEU A 685 6.15 -24.84 8.92
C LEU A 685 4.78 -25.35 8.45
N GLY A 686 4.27 -24.88 7.30
CA GLY A 686 2.94 -25.22 6.77
C GLY A 686 1.79 -24.71 7.63
N ILE A 687 1.93 -23.53 8.25
CA ILE A 687 0.99 -22.99 9.24
C ILE A 687 0.37 -21.68 8.80
N VAL A 688 -0.77 -21.34 9.42
CA VAL A 688 -1.28 -19.97 9.44
C VAL A 688 -0.58 -19.23 10.58
N ALA A 689 0.25 -18.23 10.26
CA ALA A 689 0.96 -17.41 11.23
C ALA A 689 0.11 -16.21 11.66
N ARG A 690 -0.20 -16.08 12.95
CA ARG A 690 -0.98 -15.01 13.57
C ARG A 690 -0.14 -14.19 14.51
N ASP A 691 -0.40 -12.89 14.52
CA ASP A 691 0.25 -11.96 15.42
C ASP A 691 -0.50 -11.87 16.76
N VAL A 692 0.26 -11.76 17.85
CA VAL A 692 -0.27 -11.56 19.22
C VAL A 692 0.54 -10.48 19.92
N TYR A 693 -0.19 -9.54 20.52
CA TYR A 693 0.41 -8.40 21.21
C TYR A 693 0.13 -8.41 22.70
N GLY A 694 1.11 -7.97 23.48
CA GLY A 694 1.00 -7.75 24.91
C GLY A 694 2.30 -7.29 25.54
N LEU A 695 2.18 -6.68 26.70
CA LEU A 695 3.27 -6.16 27.52
C LEU A 695 3.16 -6.67 28.94
N SER A 696 4.26 -7.03 29.59
CA SER A 696 4.27 -7.44 30.99
C SER A 696 3.65 -6.39 31.91
N GLU A 697 3.90 -5.11 31.64
CA GLU A 697 3.45 -3.97 32.43
C GLU A 697 1.93 -3.87 32.50
N VAL A 698 1.22 -4.24 31.44
CA VAL A 698 -0.26 -4.15 31.41
C VAL A 698 -0.93 -5.48 31.79
N LEU A 699 -0.46 -6.62 31.25
CA LEU A 699 -0.96 -7.95 31.66
C LEU A 699 0.01 -9.07 31.27
N GLY A 700 0.62 -9.02 30.08
CA GLY A 700 1.37 -10.05 29.39
C GLY A 700 0.81 -10.31 28.00
N PRO A 701 0.98 -11.48 27.38
CA PRO A 701 0.28 -11.84 26.14
C PRO A 701 -1.23 -11.85 26.37
N GLY A 702 -2.00 -11.64 25.29
CA GLY A 702 -3.46 -11.65 25.35
C GLY A 702 -4.10 -10.27 25.50
N VAL A 703 -3.36 -9.18 25.27
CA VAL A 703 -3.94 -7.82 25.16
C VAL A 703 -4.63 -7.63 23.82
N ALA A 704 -4.01 -8.09 22.75
CA ALA A 704 -4.59 -8.08 21.41
C ALA A 704 -4.11 -9.26 20.56
N VAL A 705 -4.90 -9.67 19.57
CA VAL A 705 -4.61 -10.81 18.70
C VAL A 705 -5.22 -10.64 17.30
N GLU A 706 -4.55 -11.18 16.32
CA GLU A 706 -5.03 -11.23 14.95
C GLU A 706 -6.07 -12.34 14.76
N CYS A 707 -7.21 -11.99 14.15
CA CYS A 707 -8.27 -12.94 13.81
C CYS A 707 -8.07 -13.57 12.42
N GLU A 708 -8.99 -14.46 12.02
CA GLU A 708 -8.99 -15.13 10.73
C GLU A 708 -9.03 -14.19 9.52
N ALA A 709 -9.54 -12.97 9.67
CA ALA A 709 -9.59 -11.98 8.60
C ALA A 709 -8.23 -11.32 8.32
N GLY A 710 -7.25 -11.44 9.24
CA GLY A 710 -5.90 -10.90 9.03
C GLY A 710 -5.81 -9.36 8.92
N ALA A 711 -6.81 -8.64 9.46
CA ALA A 711 -6.96 -7.20 9.26
C ALA A 711 -6.57 -6.35 10.49
N GLY A 712 -5.52 -6.74 11.20
CA GLY A 712 -5.08 -6.14 12.48
C GLY A 712 -5.44 -6.98 13.70
N LEU A 713 -4.98 -6.56 14.89
CA LEU A 713 -5.11 -7.27 16.14
C LEU A 713 -6.29 -6.71 16.94
N HIS A 714 -7.34 -7.51 17.18
CA HIS A 714 -8.43 -7.12 18.07
C HIS A 714 -7.91 -6.95 19.49
N GLY A 715 -8.01 -5.72 20.01
CA GLY A 715 -7.70 -5.40 21.40
C GLY A 715 -8.94 -5.66 22.29
N TRP A 716 -8.75 -6.24 23.48
CA TRP A 716 -9.87 -6.58 24.34
C TRP A 716 -10.37 -5.35 25.13
N GLU A 717 -11.18 -4.51 24.46
CA GLU A 717 -11.62 -3.22 24.96
C GLU A 717 -12.55 -3.30 26.19
N ASP A 718 -13.08 -4.47 26.49
CA ASP A 718 -13.77 -4.71 27.76
C ASP A 718 -12.81 -4.66 28.95
N HIS A 719 -11.50 -4.94 28.76
CA HIS A 719 -10.49 -4.93 29.82
C HIS A 719 -9.38 -3.89 29.64
N PHE A 720 -9.29 -3.31 28.47
CA PHE A 720 -8.31 -2.27 28.12
C PHE A 720 -8.99 -1.11 27.40
N LEU A 721 -8.48 0.09 27.63
CA LEU A 721 -8.78 1.24 26.78
C LEU A 721 -7.52 1.61 26.02
N PHE A 722 -7.67 1.78 24.71
CA PHE A 722 -6.58 2.08 23.79
C PHE A 722 -6.69 3.50 23.29
N GLU A 723 -5.60 4.25 23.33
CA GLU A 723 -5.44 5.57 22.74
C GLU A 723 -4.24 5.55 21.81
N THR A 724 -4.25 6.39 20.79
CA THR A 724 -3.02 6.79 20.08
C THR A 724 -2.73 8.25 20.40
N VAL A 725 -1.46 8.56 20.71
CA VAL A 725 -1.05 9.92 21.04
C VAL A 725 0.14 10.33 20.17
N ASP A 726 0.27 11.63 19.97
CA ASP A 726 1.46 12.20 19.36
C ASP A 726 2.68 11.90 20.24
N PRO A 727 3.74 11.28 19.72
CA PRO A 727 4.89 10.86 20.54
C PRO A 727 5.64 12.01 21.23
N GLU A 728 5.62 13.21 20.64
CA GLU A 728 6.35 14.38 21.14
C GLU A 728 5.50 15.18 22.13
N THR A 729 4.25 15.48 21.78
CA THR A 729 3.38 16.37 22.56
C THR A 729 2.51 15.62 23.56
N GLY A 730 2.27 14.31 23.36
CA GLY A 730 1.33 13.53 24.16
C GLY A 730 -0.15 13.84 23.85
N ALA A 731 -0.44 14.66 22.85
CA ALA A 731 -1.83 14.95 22.47
C ALA A 731 -2.52 13.71 21.90
N SER A 732 -3.78 13.46 22.35
CA SER A 732 -4.59 12.35 21.84
C SER A 732 -4.89 12.52 20.35
N LEU A 733 -4.79 11.43 19.60
CA LEU A 733 -5.03 11.38 18.15
C LEU A 733 -6.31 10.59 17.88
N PRO A 734 -7.08 10.97 16.84
CA PRO A 734 -8.28 10.21 16.47
C PRO A 734 -7.93 8.84 15.90
N PRO A 735 -8.86 7.85 15.96
CA PRO A 735 -8.66 6.56 15.30
C PRO A 735 -8.26 6.70 13.83
N GLY A 736 -7.40 5.81 13.34
CA GLY A 736 -6.86 5.84 11.98
C GLY A 736 -5.59 6.67 11.81
N VAL A 737 -5.26 7.54 12.75
CA VAL A 737 -4.02 8.34 12.72
C VAL A 737 -2.90 7.59 13.42
N PRO A 738 -1.73 7.43 12.77
CA PRO A 738 -0.57 6.83 13.40
C PRO A 738 -0.06 7.66 14.59
N GLY A 739 0.24 6.99 15.70
CA GLY A 739 0.77 7.61 16.91
C GLY A 739 1.35 6.57 17.85
N GLU A 740 1.84 6.99 19.00
CA GLU A 740 2.26 6.10 20.07
C GLU A 740 1.04 5.46 20.72
N LEU A 741 1.05 4.13 20.84
CA LEU A 741 -0.01 3.39 21.53
C LEU A 741 0.07 3.65 23.04
N VAL A 742 -1.05 4.02 23.61
CA VAL A 742 -1.25 4.20 25.05
C VAL A 742 -2.33 3.23 25.52
N ILE A 743 -2.06 2.53 26.61
CA ILE A 743 -2.97 1.51 27.15
C ILE A 743 -3.35 1.83 28.58
N THR A 744 -4.65 1.85 28.86
CA THR A 744 -5.20 1.88 30.22
C THR A 744 -5.79 0.52 30.56
N THR A 745 -5.32 -0.11 31.67
CA THR A 745 -5.93 -1.34 32.20
C THR A 745 -7.20 -1.00 33.00
N LEU A 746 -8.31 -1.63 32.68
CA LEU A 746 -9.61 -1.33 33.31
C LEU A 746 -9.93 -2.22 34.51
N THR A 747 -9.36 -3.42 34.55
CA THR A 747 -9.73 -4.47 35.51
C THR A 747 -8.55 -5.07 36.27
N LYS A 748 -7.32 -4.72 35.94
CA LYS A 748 -6.15 -5.22 36.64
C LYS A 748 -6.10 -4.73 38.08
N GLU A 749 -5.90 -5.64 39.04
CA GLU A 749 -6.01 -5.37 40.48
C GLU A 749 -4.68 -4.97 41.11
N ALA A 750 -3.64 -5.80 40.93
CA ALA A 750 -2.37 -5.62 41.63
C ALA A 750 -1.60 -4.40 41.15
N LEU A 751 -1.52 -4.21 39.86
CA LEU A 751 -0.74 -3.15 39.21
C LEU A 751 -1.61 -2.49 38.12
N PRO A 752 -2.54 -1.62 38.46
CA PRO A 752 -3.29 -0.88 37.46
C PRO A 752 -2.40 0.14 36.74
N MET A 753 -2.47 0.14 35.42
CA MET A 753 -1.74 1.09 34.57
C MET A 753 -2.74 2.02 33.88
N LEU A 754 -2.65 3.32 34.18
CA LEU A 754 -3.48 4.36 33.56
C LEU A 754 -2.66 5.14 32.55
N ARG A 755 -3.18 5.25 31.32
CA ARG A 755 -2.50 5.91 30.20
C ARG A 755 -1.02 5.52 30.06
N TYR A 756 -0.75 4.21 30.06
CA TYR A 756 0.64 3.71 29.97
C TYR A 756 1.17 3.92 28.55
N ARG A 757 2.25 4.69 28.42
CA ARG A 757 2.95 4.93 27.16
C ARG A 757 3.79 3.73 26.81
N THR A 758 3.43 3.01 25.75
CA THR A 758 4.10 1.76 25.34
C THR A 758 5.37 1.98 24.53
N ARG A 759 5.49 3.16 23.93
CA ARG A 759 6.51 3.50 22.92
C ARG A 759 6.30 2.83 21.56
N ASP A 760 5.33 1.98 21.41
CA ASP A 760 5.01 1.32 20.14
C ASP A 760 4.22 2.24 19.22
N ILE A 761 4.67 2.38 17.97
CA ILE A 761 4.01 3.24 16.96
C ILE A 761 3.03 2.40 16.13
N THR A 762 1.78 2.77 16.17
CA THR A 762 0.69 2.10 15.46
C THR A 762 -0.47 3.07 15.18
N ARG A 763 -1.59 2.55 14.69
CA ARG A 763 -2.88 3.24 14.59
C ARG A 763 -4.00 2.31 15.02
N LEU A 764 -5.09 2.87 15.51
CA LEU A 764 -6.30 2.14 15.88
C LEU A 764 -7.29 2.15 14.71
N ASP A 765 -7.91 1.01 14.44
CA ASP A 765 -8.99 0.88 13.47
C ASP A 765 -10.26 0.40 14.18
N VAL A 766 -11.30 1.24 14.17
CA VAL A 766 -12.60 0.99 14.79
C VAL A 766 -13.69 0.57 13.79
N THR A 767 -13.31 0.37 12.50
CA THR A 767 -14.27 -0.08 11.47
C THR A 767 -14.66 -1.55 11.70
N PRO A 768 -15.87 -1.97 11.28
CA PRO A 768 -16.30 -3.36 11.42
C PRO A 768 -15.32 -4.34 10.76
N CYS A 769 -14.98 -5.40 11.48
CA CYS A 769 -14.13 -6.46 10.94
C CYS A 769 -14.98 -7.54 10.26
N ALA A 770 -14.50 -8.12 9.16
CA ALA A 770 -15.14 -9.22 8.46
C ALA A 770 -15.36 -10.47 9.36
N CYS A 771 -14.59 -10.63 10.44
CA CYS A 771 -14.81 -11.70 11.42
C CYS A 771 -16.05 -11.48 12.31
N GLY A 772 -16.71 -10.32 12.24
CA GLY A 772 -17.89 -9.95 13.01
C GLY A 772 -17.62 -9.52 14.46
N ARG A 773 -16.36 -9.42 14.91
CA ARG A 773 -15.99 -8.82 16.19
C ARG A 773 -16.07 -7.30 16.12
N THR A 774 -16.50 -6.67 17.21
CA THR A 774 -16.75 -5.23 17.32
C THR A 774 -15.62 -4.46 17.98
N HIS A 775 -14.70 -5.15 18.63
CA HIS A 775 -13.53 -4.56 19.28
C HIS A 775 -12.60 -3.87 18.29
N ALA A 776 -12.05 -2.72 18.66
CA ALA A 776 -11.05 -2.00 17.88
C ALA A 776 -9.83 -2.87 17.58
N ARG A 777 -9.19 -2.59 16.45
CA ARG A 777 -7.98 -3.30 16.02
C ARG A 777 -6.77 -2.39 16.17
N ILE A 778 -5.76 -2.89 16.86
CA ILE A 778 -4.41 -2.33 16.84
C ILE A 778 -3.80 -2.77 15.51
N MET A 779 -3.45 -1.81 14.67
CA MET A 779 -2.81 -2.11 13.40
C MET A 779 -1.35 -2.48 13.65
N ARG A 780 -0.67 -2.94 12.62
CA ARG A 780 0.72 -3.37 12.74
C ARG A 780 1.59 -2.34 13.48
N ILE A 781 2.40 -2.80 14.41
CA ILE A 781 3.43 -2.00 15.05
C ILE A 781 4.55 -1.73 14.01
N THR A 782 4.75 -0.46 13.67
CA THR A 782 5.73 -0.05 12.65
C THR A 782 7.13 0.14 13.23
N GLY A 783 7.24 0.29 14.55
CA GLY A 783 8.49 0.47 15.29
C GLY A 783 8.23 0.98 16.69
N ARG A 784 9.29 1.22 17.43
CA ARG A 784 9.23 1.84 18.76
C ARG A 784 9.90 3.21 18.73
N SER A 785 9.33 4.18 19.40
CA SER A 785 9.91 5.52 19.48
C SER A 785 11.26 5.56 20.24
N ASP A 786 11.54 4.54 21.07
CA ASP A 786 12.79 4.40 21.84
C ASP A 786 13.82 3.40 21.24
N ASP A 787 13.47 2.64 20.21
CA ASP A 787 14.37 1.75 19.46
C ASP A 787 14.93 2.43 18.19
N MET A 788 14.59 3.69 17.98
CA MET A 788 15.05 4.46 16.83
C MET A 788 16.54 4.77 16.97
N LEU A 789 17.32 4.30 16.00
CA LEU A 789 18.74 4.59 15.89
C LEU A 789 18.91 5.88 15.06
N ILE A 790 19.56 6.87 15.60
CA ILE A 790 19.95 8.07 14.84
C ILE A 790 21.38 7.87 14.36
N ILE A 791 21.55 7.69 13.05
CA ILE A 791 22.86 7.49 12.41
C ILE A 791 23.07 8.60 11.39
N ARG A 792 24.01 9.48 11.65
CA ARG A 792 24.32 10.63 10.77
C ARG A 792 23.09 11.50 10.43
N GLY A 793 22.23 11.72 11.43
CA GLY A 793 21.00 12.51 11.26
C GLY A 793 19.85 11.78 10.57
N VAL A 794 19.98 10.48 10.29
CA VAL A 794 18.92 9.65 9.73
C VAL A 794 18.36 8.75 10.82
N ASN A 795 17.03 8.73 10.94
CA ASN A 795 16.30 7.87 11.86
C ASN A 795 16.15 6.46 11.24
N ILE A 796 16.69 5.45 11.89
CA ILE A 796 16.70 4.06 11.44
C ILE A 796 15.96 3.19 12.46
N TYR A 797 15.00 2.41 11.99
CA TYR A 797 14.37 1.37 12.81
C TYR A 797 14.94 0.00 12.42
N PRO A 798 15.22 -0.89 13.38
CA PRO A 798 15.69 -2.24 13.08
C PRO A 798 14.80 -3.00 12.11
N SER A 799 13.48 -2.79 12.16
CA SER A 799 12.50 -3.35 11.23
C SER A 799 12.69 -2.93 9.76
N GLN A 800 13.22 -1.73 9.53
CA GLN A 800 13.55 -1.27 8.16
C GLN A 800 14.76 -2.02 7.60
N VAL A 801 15.75 -2.29 8.46
CA VAL A 801 16.92 -3.09 8.06
C VAL A 801 16.50 -4.54 7.80
N GLU A 802 15.62 -5.09 8.63
CA GLU A 802 15.04 -6.43 8.38
C GLU A 802 14.34 -6.49 7.03
N ALA A 803 13.49 -5.52 6.71
CA ALA A 803 12.80 -5.44 5.42
C ALA A 803 13.77 -5.36 4.24
N ALA A 804 14.95 -4.73 4.43
CA ALA A 804 15.99 -4.67 3.40
C ALA A 804 16.72 -6.02 3.20
N LEU A 805 16.80 -6.85 4.22
CA LEU A 805 17.48 -8.15 4.20
C LEU A 805 16.58 -9.28 3.71
N VAL A 806 15.29 -9.23 4.06
CA VAL A 806 14.31 -10.26 3.67
C VAL A 806 14.16 -10.31 2.15
N GLY A 807 14.25 -11.53 1.59
CA GLY A 807 14.16 -11.77 0.15
C GLY A 807 15.44 -11.46 -0.66
N VAL A 808 16.58 -11.20 0.01
CA VAL A 808 17.88 -11.17 -0.66
C VAL A 808 18.35 -12.60 -0.89
N GLY A 809 18.45 -13.01 -2.14
CA GLY A 809 18.97 -14.34 -2.48
C GLY A 809 20.36 -14.56 -1.90
N GLY A 810 20.53 -15.60 -1.09
CA GLY A 810 21.80 -15.92 -0.42
C GLY A 810 21.97 -15.29 0.96
N ALA A 811 21.03 -14.48 1.48
CA ALA A 811 21.02 -14.02 2.87
C ALA A 811 20.13 -14.93 3.74
N SER A 812 20.61 -15.27 4.94
CA SER A 812 19.80 -15.88 5.99
C SER A 812 18.99 -14.78 6.73
N PRO A 813 17.85 -15.08 7.36
CA PRO A 813 17.08 -14.14 8.18
C PRO A 813 17.80 -13.74 9.49
N HIS A 814 18.96 -14.31 9.77
CA HIS A 814 19.73 -14.02 10.97
C HIS A 814 20.67 -12.83 10.73
N TYR A 815 20.42 -11.75 11.47
CA TYR A 815 21.22 -10.53 11.36
C TYR A 815 21.38 -9.84 12.72
N GLN A 816 22.39 -8.97 12.81
CA GLN A 816 22.65 -8.11 13.97
C GLN A 816 23.13 -6.74 13.51
N LEU A 817 22.59 -5.69 14.12
CA LEU A 817 22.98 -4.31 13.91
C LEU A 817 23.99 -3.90 15.00
N VAL A 818 25.15 -3.44 14.59
CA VAL A 818 26.17 -2.91 15.51
C VAL A 818 26.33 -1.43 15.25
N VAL A 819 26.07 -0.60 16.26
CA VAL A 819 26.22 0.85 16.20
C VAL A 819 27.43 1.25 17.02
N GLU A 820 28.35 1.98 16.42
CA GLU A 820 29.59 2.44 17.04
C GLU A 820 29.82 3.91 16.76
N HIS A 821 30.47 4.59 17.70
CA HIS A 821 30.98 5.94 17.50
C HIS A 821 32.44 5.88 17.04
N LYS A 822 32.70 6.26 15.77
CA LYS A 822 34.09 6.29 15.24
C LYS A 822 34.49 7.71 14.87
N GLY A 823 35.44 8.27 15.60
CA GLY A 823 35.87 9.66 15.44
C GLY A 823 34.74 10.62 15.82
N VAL A 824 34.21 11.37 14.84
CA VAL A 824 33.14 12.36 15.04
C VAL A 824 31.79 11.89 14.51
N MET A 825 31.67 10.65 14.07
CA MET A 825 30.44 10.14 13.42
C MET A 825 30.04 8.75 13.90
N ASP A 826 28.73 8.56 14.00
CA ASP A 826 28.15 7.24 14.23
C ASP A 826 28.20 6.38 12.97
N THR A 827 28.52 5.11 13.14
CA THR A 827 28.61 4.10 12.09
C THR A 827 27.65 2.95 12.37
N LEU A 828 27.02 2.44 11.32
CA LEU A 828 26.17 1.25 11.36
C LEU A 828 26.88 0.11 10.63
N THR A 829 27.07 -1.00 11.33
CA THR A 829 27.47 -2.27 10.73
C THR A 829 26.31 -3.24 10.80
N VAL A 830 25.92 -3.80 9.64
CA VAL A 830 24.92 -4.87 9.56
C VAL A 830 25.67 -6.18 9.35
N ARG A 831 25.64 -7.04 10.37
CA ARG A 831 26.15 -8.41 10.29
C ARG A 831 24.99 -9.30 9.86
N VAL A 832 25.15 -10.07 8.81
CA VAL A 832 24.12 -10.98 8.28
C VAL A 832 24.75 -12.32 7.93
N GLU A 833 24.08 -13.41 8.27
CA GLU A 833 24.56 -14.75 7.87
C GLU A 833 24.22 -15.04 6.40
N ALA A 834 25.13 -15.73 5.73
CA ALA A 834 24.85 -16.30 4.42
C ALA A 834 23.88 -17.50 4.54
N ASP A 835 23.07 -17.73 3.52
CA ASP A 835 22.30 -18.97 3.36
C ASP A 835 23.30 -20.13 3.26
N PRO A 836 23.08 -21.27 3.92
CA PRO A 836 23.98 -22.42 3.87
C PRO A 836 24.25 -22.97 2.47
N ARG A 837 23.39 -22.64 1.52
CA ARG A 837 23.55 -23.04 0.09
C ARG A 837 24.41 -22.08 -0.72
N LEU A 838 24.75 -20.90 -0.17
CA LEU A 838 25.59 -19.93 -0.84
C LEU A 838 27.06 -20.25 -0.67
N ASP A 839 27.77 -20.45 -1.79
CA ASP A 839 29.22 -20.60 -1.77
C ASP A 839 29.91 -19.33 -1.25
N PRO A 840 30.98 -19.44 -0.41
CA PRO A 840 31.70 -18.28 0.09
C PRO A 840 32.21 -17.29 -0.94
N THR A 841 32.44 -17.73 -2.19
CA THR A 841 32.80 -16.84 -3.31
C THR A 841 31.68 -15.84 -3.63
N GLY A 842 30.44 -16.15 -3.28
CA GLY A 842 29.26 -15.30 -3.45
C GLY A 842 29.13 -14.19 -2.37
N TYR A 843 29.89 -14.26 -1.26
CA TYR A 843 29.73 -13.29 -0.14
C TYR A 843 30.01 -11.86 -0.55
N ALA A 844 30.98 -11.61 -1.43
CA ALA A 844 31.27 -10.28 -1.93
C ALA A 844 30.12 -9.68 -2.78
N ALA A 845 29.43 -10.51 -3.54
CA ALA A 845 28.24 -10.11 -4.28
C ALA A 845 27.07 -9.80 -3.34
N LEU A 846 26.82 -10.68 -2.38
CA LEU A 846 25.79 -10.50 -1.34
C LEU A 846 26.03 -9.24 -0.50
N THR A 847 27.28 -8.98 -0.11
CA THR A 847 27.68 -7.74 0.60
C THR A 847 27.28 -6.50 -0.20
N ARG A 848 27.58 -6.46 -1.51
CA ARG A 848 27.23 -5.33 -2.37
C ARG A 848 25.72 -5.15 -2.52
N GLU A 849 25.00 -6.25 -2.72
CA GLU A 849 23.53 -6.24 -2.85
C GLU A 849 22.88 -5.70 -1.58
N ILE A 850 23.25 -6.20 -0.41
CA ILE A 850 22.72 -5.75 0.88
C ILE A 850 23.07 -4.28 1.13
N ALA A 851 24.34 -3.89 0.89
CA ALA A 851 24.76 -2.49 1.03
C ALA A 851 23.96 -1.56 0.12
N HIS A 852 23.73 -1.99 -1.12
CA HIS A 852 22.91 -1.24 -2.08
C HIS A 852 21.47 -1.12 -1.60
N ARG A 853 20.85 -2.21 -1.16
CA ARG A 853 19.47 -2.20 -0.64
C ARG A 853 19.31 -1.33 0.60
N ILE A 854 20.20 -1.45 1.59
CA ILE A 854 20.15 -0.62 2.79
C ILE A 854 20.32 0.85 2.44
N LYS A 855 21.26 1.18 1.57
CA LYS A 855 21.45 2.56 1.12
C LYS A 855 20.25 3.08 0.33
N SER A 856 19.66 2.24 -0.52
CA SER A 856 18.48 2.57 -1.33
C SER A 856 17.22 2.74 -0.48
N LEU A 857 16.99 1.84 0.49
CA LEU A 857 15.76 1.79 1.28
C LEU A 857 15.80 2.73 2.50
N ILE A 858 16.96 2.85 3.14
CA ILE A 858 17.09 3.57 4.41
C ILE A 858 17.83 4.90 4.24
N GLY A 859 18.54 5.09 3.12
CA GLY A 859 19.30 6.30 2.84
C GLY A 859 20.66 6.38 3.56
N VAL A 860 21.03 5.35 4.34
CA VAL A 860 22.27 5.30 5.11
C VAL A 860 23.24 4.30 4.50
N SER A 861 24.51 4.71 4.41
CA SER A 861 25.58 3.78 4.07
C SER A 861 25.97 2.99 5.32
N ALA A 862 25.69 1.70 5.34
CA ALA A 862 26.08 0.76 6.37
C ALA A 862 27.27 -0.08 5.89
N THR A 863 28.13 -0.49 6.82
CA THR A 863 29.10 -1.56 6.57
C THR A 863 28.39 -2.90 6.66
N ILE A 864 28.52 -3.74 5.65
CA ILE A 864 27.91 -5.07 5.64
C ILE A 864 28.97 -6.10 5.88
N ALA A 865 28.75 -6.94 6.91
CA ALA A 865 29.58 -8.09 7.24
C ALA A 865 28.74 -9.36 6.97
N VAL A 866 29.04 -10.05 5.87
CA VAL A 866 28.44 -11.34 5.58
C VAL A 866 29.23 -12.41 6.35
N GLU A 867 28.54 -13.08 7.25
CA GLU A 867 29.08 -14.11 8.14
C GLU A 867 28.78 -15.50 7.59
N ALA A 868 29.58 -16.48 7.97
CA ALA A 868 29.29 -17.89 7.67
C ALA A 868 27.98 -18.33 8.38
N PRO A 869 27.28 -19.33 7.85
CA PRO A 869 26.07 -19.89 8.53
C PRO A 869 26.38 -20.30 9.97
N ALA A 870 25.41 -20.10 10.87
CA ALA A 870 25.48 -20.41 12.30
C ALA A 870 26.56 -19.65 13.10
N THR A 871 27.05 -18.51 12.60
CA THR A 871 28.04 -17.67 13.29
C THR A 871 27.39 -16.67 14.27
N LEU A 872 26.21 -16.15 13.93
CA LEU A 872 25.49 -15.24 14.81
C LEU A 872 24.76 -16.02 15.92
N PRO A 873 24.69 -15.46 17.15
CA PRO A 873 24.00 -16.12 18.26
C PRO A 873 22.53 -16.37 17.91
N ARG A 874 22.07 -17.61 18.13
CA ARG A 874 20.64 -17.93 18.05
C ARG A 874 19.94 -17.47 19.32
N SER A 875 18.80 -16.82 19.15
CA SER A 875 17.98 -16.40 20.28
C SER A 875 17.07 -17.56 20.73
N GLU A 876 17.15 -17.92 21.99
CA GLU A 876 16.21 -18.87 22.64
C GLU A 876 14.93 -18.14 23.12
N GLY A 877 14.80 -16.84 22.80
CA GLY A 877 13.69 -15.99 23.17
C GLY A 877 13.67 -14.76 22.29
N LYS A 878 13.54 -13.56 22.87
CA LYS A 878 13.54 -12.29 22.11
C LYS A 878 14.92 -12.01 21.51
N ALA A 879 14.99 -11.82 20.20
CA ALA A 879 16.24 -11.56 19.50
C ALA A 879 16.85 -10.20 19.88
N ALA A 880 18.11 -10.19 20.31
CA ALA A 880 18.89 -8.99 20.54
C ALA A 880 19.51 -8.51 19.21
N ARG A 881 18.71 -7.86 18.37
CA ARG A 881 19.11 -7.47 17.02
C ARG A 881 19.98 -6.22 16.96
N VAL A 882 20.00 -5.42 18.02
CA VAL A 882 20.78 -4.18 18.09
C VAL A 882 21.83 -4.29 19.20
N ARG A 883 23.08 -4.01 18.84
CA ARG A 883 24.20 -3.85 19.76
C ARG A 883 24.74 -2.43 19.62
N ASP A 884 24.24 -1.55 20.47
CA ASP A 884 24.71 -0.16 20.55
C ASP A 884 25.94 -0.08 21.46
N LEU A 885 27.09 0.19 20.87
CA LEU A 885 28.38 0.30 21.54
C LEU A 885 28.80 1.77 21.77
N ARG A 886 27.91 2.73 21.48
CA ARG A 886 28.18 4.14 21.74
C ARG A 886 28.27 4.38 23.25
N PRO A 887 29.15 5.30 23.70
CA PRO A 887 29.18 5.72 25.10
C PRO A 887 27.78 6.21 25.50
N LYS A 888 27.22 5.71 26.56
CA LYS A 888 25.99 6.23 27.15
C LYS A 888 26.34 7.56 27.81
N LEU A 889 25.81 8.68 27.31
CA LEU A 889 25.87 9.99 27.93
C LEU A 889 25.15 10.04 29.26
#